data_087826f4071697a416a209e37b845340
#
_entry.id   087826f4071697a416a209e37b845340
#
_cell.length_a   1.000
_cell.length_b   1.000
_cell.length_c   1.000
_cell.angle_alpha   90.00
_cell.angle_beta   90.00
_cell.angle_gamma   90.00
#
_symmetry.space_group_name_H-M   'P 1'
#
loop_
_entity.id
_entity.type
_entity.pdbx_description
1 polymer ?
#
loop_
_entity_poly.entity_id
_entity_poly.type
_entity_poly.pdbx_seq_one_letter_code
_entity_poly.pdbx_strand_id
1 'polypeptide(L)'
;MGTPEYERALEWLRVATDNPSAEFRDGQWEAIDGVLHSRRQLVVQRTGWGKSMIYFLAAKFLREQGRGMTLLISPLLALMRNQVAAAERVGVRCYTINSTNPKEWDDIRVKILSDAADLLIVSPERLANDDFRRTILEQITDRIGLLVVDEAHCVSDWGHDFRPDYKKISRLLEHLPRTVPVLATTATATNRVIDDIKAQLGGEVEISRGDLVRKSLFLQNIRLPSQEARLAWLAETLSRRIKGSGIVYTLTIRDAEVVAHWLRMNGVAAYAYCGKVLPPQDMEPALRTELESKDSWKVATTSDAQVAVYREFLEDLLLANRIKALVATSALSMGFDKSDLAFVIHYQRPKSVVDYYQQVGRAGRGIDSAYGVLLNGEEDDKIGDFFIRNAFPSEEDVEQVLKAIAAAPEGLSKLELERIFNLKKGKIDQVLKFVMSDVPQPVVKDGSKYRATQYVGSYRIPSETIARLTEIRREEMRTMDEYARTAGCLMGFLCSALESPAEDESCGRCRNCRPDLALPETVESARLQAAADSLRKSSVPILPRKQWADPARAAVRFRLNGKATIPVELRMEEGVALSSYGTGEWGRLVRKGKYETRPPHFDDKLVEACARMVSELNLEKVPQWIVPVPSRRNNALVGDFTDRLANRLGLPCWHGLVKTTDTPPQKDMENSAFQQDNVIDAFVVNENPPVGGCILVDDMVDSRWTFTVATAVLRQAGAEFVVPLALADSSNDGE
;
A
#
# COMPACT_ATOMS: atom_id res chain seq x y z
N MET A 1 28.09 23.01 33.17
CA MET A 1 28.81 21.74 33.26
C MET A 1 27.74 20.66 33.35
N GLY A 2 27.74 19.70 32.44
CA GLY A 2 26.77 18.62 32.47
C GLY A 2 26.94 17.68 33.66
N THR A 3 25.89 16.96 34.03
CA THR A 3 26.01 15.90 35.04
C THR A 3 26.90 14.78 34.49
N PRO A 4 27.48 13.91 35.34
CA PRO A 4 28.25 12.75 34.86
C PRO A 4 27.49 11.88 33.89
N GLU A 5 26.17 11.74 34.06
CA GLU A 5 25.27 11.02 33.16
C GLU A 5 25.16 11.70 31.79
N TYR A 6 25.11 13.04 31.76
CA TYR A 6 25.08 13.82 30.52
C TYR A 6 26.36 13.59 29.70
N GLU A 7 27.52 13.72 30.32
CA GLU A 7 28.82 13.54 29.63
C GLU A 7 28.95 12.11 29.05
N ARG A 8 28.53 11.14 29.83
CA ARG A 8 28.52 9.73 29.40
C ARG A 8 27.57 9.47 28.22
N ALA A 9 26.36 10.01 28.30
CA ALA A 9 25.38 9.89 27.20
C ALA A 9 25.88 10.57 25.94
N LEU A 10 26.56 11.74 26.09
CA LEU A 10 27.14 12.48 24.97
C LEU A 10 28.29 11.70 24.30
N GLU A 11 29.12 11.00 25.07
CA GLU A 11 30.15 10.09 24.54
C GLU A 11 29.50 8.98 23.71
N TRP A 12 28.45 8.32 24.23
CA TRP A 12 27.76 7.26 23.49
C TRP A 12 27.05 7.81 22.23
N LEU A 13 26.49 9.01 22.28
CA LEU A 13 25.92 9.68 21.12
C LEU A 13 26.96 9.88 20.02
N ARG A 14 28.15 10.34 20.38
CA ARG A 14 29.27 10.55 19.44
C ARG A 14 29.73 9.27 18.79
N VAL A 15 29.83 8.19 19.56
CA VAL A 15 30.15 6.84 19.04
C VAL A 15 29.05 6.35 18.10
N ALA A 16 27.78 6.44 18.51
CA ALA A 16 26.65 5.95 17.74
C ALA A 16 26.43 6.66 16.39
N THR A 17 26.82 7.95 16.35
CA THR A 17 26.68 8.78 15.14
C THR A 17 27.95 8.84 14.30
N ASP A 18 29.03 8.20 14.75
CA ASP A 18 30.39 8.29 14.13
C ASP A 18 30.80 9.77 13.93
N ASN A 19 30.44 10.63 14.88
CA ASN A 19 30.71 12.04 14.83
C ASN A 19 31.22 12.55 16.20
N PRO A 20 32.53 12.79 16.33
CA PRO A 20 33.13 13.26 17.57
C PRO A 20 32.63 14.65 18.06
N SER A 21 32.05 15.43 17.15
CA SER A 21 31.46 16.74 17.47
C SER A 21 29.94 16.72 17.63
N ALA A 22 29.33 15.52 17.70
CA ALA A 22 27.89 15.42 17.91
C ALA A 22 27.51 15.98 19.29
N GLU A 23 26.41 16.71 19.33
CA GLU A 23 25.80 17.30 20.51
C GLU A 23 24.32 16.87 20.58
N PHE A 24 23.76 16.85 21.81
CA PHE A 24 22.32 16.66 21.96
C PHE A 24 21.57 17.84 21.32
N ARG A 25 20.49 17.52 20.64
CA ARG A 25 19.53 18.53 20.18
C ARG A 25 18.67 18.99 21.35
N ASP A 26 18.11 20.18 21.23
CA ASP A 26 17.26 20.77 22.27
C ASP A 26 16.16 19.78 22.68
N GLY A 27 16.03 19.48 23.95
CA GLY A 27 15.07 18.57 24.54
C GLY A 27 15.45 17.07 24.50
N GLN A 28 16.55 16.66 23.81
CA GLN A 28 16.95 15.23 23.78
C GLN A 28 17.46 14.74 25.12
N TRP A 29 18.32 15.50 25.77
CA TRP A 29 18.84 15.14 27.10
C TRP A 29 17.74 15.16 28.14
N GLU A 30 16.89 16.17 28.14
CA GLU A 30 15.77 16.31 29.07
C GLU A 30 14.81 15.11 28.97
N ALA A 31 14.59 14.61 27.77
CA ALA A 31 13.79 13.41 27.57
C ALA A 31 14.49 12.15 28.10
N ILE A 32 15.80 12.00 27.93
CA ILE A 32 16.59 10.89 28.51
C ILE A 32 16.53 10.98 30.03
N ASP A 33 16.84 12.13 30.59
CA ASP A 33 16.83 12.39 32.03
C ASP A 33 15.48 12.09 32.68
N GLY A 34 14.41 12.52 32.03
CA GLY A 34 13.05 12.21 32.48
C GLY A 34 12.75 10.71 32.52
N VAL A 35 13.22 9.92 31.54
CA VAL A 35 13.10 8.45 31.57
C VAL A 35 13.88 7.86 32.73
N LEU A 36 15.11 8.35 32.99
CA LEU A 36 15.95 7.89 34.11
C LEU A 36 15.29 8.14 35.46
N HIS A 37 14.49 9.22 35.56
CA HIS A 37 13.71 9.58 36.78
C HIS A 37 12.31 8.91 36.81
N SER A 38 12.09 7.86 36.01
CA SER A 38 10.87 7.06 36.01
C SER A 38 9.59 7.85 35.63
N ARG A 39 9.70 8.89 34.79
CA ARG A 39 8.57 9.68 34.31
C ARG A 39 7.86 9.02 33.14
N ARG A 40 6.58 9.31 32.98
CA ARG A 40 5.85 9.03 31.75
C ARG A 40 5.94 10.23 30.82
N GLN A 41 6.41 10.03 29.60
CA GLN A 41 6.66 11.12 28.67
C GLN A 41 6.10 10.87 27.28
N LEU A 42 5.65 11.95 26.64
CA LEU A 42 5.31 11.99 25.22
C LEU A 42 6.24 13.01 24.54
N VAL A 43 7.06 12.52 23.61
CA VAL A 43 7.99 13.34 22.83
C VAL A 43 7.44 13.51 21.41
N VAL A 44 6.96 14.71 21.08
CA VAL A 44 6.46 15.09 19.75
C VAL A 44 7.53 15.91 19.05
N GLN A 45 8.27 15.29 18.12
CA GLN A 45 9.40 15.92 17.47
C GLN A 45 9.48 15.52 15.99
N ARG A 46 9.85 16.46 15.12
CA ARG A 46 9.94 16.23 13.67
C ARG A 46 10.73 14.97 13.30
N THR A 47 10.45 14.43 12.12
CA THR A 47 11.25 13.33 11.56
C THR A 47 12.71 13.73 11.44
N GLY A 48 13.64 12.79 11.74
CA GLY A 48 15.08 13.05 11.70
C GLY A 48 15.63 13.89 12.88
N TRP A 49 14.83 14.21 13.91
CA TRP A 49 15.30 14.87 15.12
C TRP A 49 16.13 13.95 16.04
N GLY A 50 16.01 12.63 15.87
CA GLY A 50 16.77 11.66 16.66
C GLY A 50 16.00 11.07 17.84
N LYS A 51 14.68 10.91 17.71
CA LYS A 51 13.82 10.27 18.74
C LYS A 51 14.32 8.91 19.20
N SER A 52 14.81 8.09 18.27
CA SER A 52 15.31 6.74 18.56
C SER A 52 16.54 6.73 19.48
N MET A 53 17.38 7.75 19.41
CA MET A 53 18.55 7.85 20.26
C MET A 53 18.17 8.02 21.74
N ILE A 54 17.02 8.64 22.06
CA ILE A 54 16.53 8.79 23.43
C ILE A 54 16.37 7.41 24.08
N TYR A 55 15.58 6.53 23.43
CA TYR A 55 15.29 5.25 24.05
C TYR A 55 16.47 4.26 24.01
N PHE A 56 17.39 4.36 23.03
CA PHE A 56 18.60 3.52 23.04
C PHE A 56 19.55 3.92 24.18
N LEU A 57 19.80 5.20 24.36
CA LEU A 57 20.65 5.69 25.45
C LEU A 57 20.01 5.44 26.81
N ALA A 58 18.70 5.69 26.96
CA ALA A 58 17.99 5.40 28.18
C ALA A 58 18.01 3.88 28.52
N ALA A 59 17.80 3.00 27.52
CA ALA A 59 17.89 1.56 27.71
C ALA A 59 19.26 1.13 28.23
N LYS A 60 20.34 1.69 27.64
CA LYS A 60 21.71 1.42 28.09
C LYS A 60 21.95 1.84 29.52
N PHE A 61 21.56 3.07 29.92
CA PHE A 61 21.68 3.54 31.29
C PHE A 61 20.92 2.65 32.28
N LEU A 62 19.67 2.34 31.98
CA LEU A 62 18.83 1.54 32.85
C LEU A 62 19.41 0.14 33.06
N ARG A 63 20.00 -0.47 32.04
CA ARG A 63 20.69 -1.76 32.16
C ARG A 63 21.96 -1.67 33.02
N GLU A 64 22.74 -0.62 32.86
CA GLU A 64 23.93 -0.42 33.70
C GLU A 64 23.57 -0.15 35.19
N GLN A 65 22.37 0.41 35.44
CA GLN A 65 21.81 0.56 36.77
C GLN A 65 21.20 -0.72 37.35
N GLY A 66 21.27 -1.84 36.61
CA GLY A 66 20.69 -3.11 37.02
C GLY A 66 19.17 -3.20 36.87
N ARG A 67 18.54 -2.26 36.14
CA ARG A 67 17.12 -2.34 35.80
C ARG A 67 16.88 -3.36 34.69
N GLY A 68 15.63 -3.80 34.55
CA GLY A 68 15.23 -4.78 33.56
C GLY A 68 15.36 -4.29 32.11
N MET A 69 15.01 -5.16 31.18
CA MET A 69 15.08 -4.90 29.75
C MET A 69 14.09 -3.81 29.28
N THR A 70 14.37 -3.18 28.16
CA THR A 70 13.45 -2.28 27.48
C THR A 70 12.56 -3.03 26.52
N LEU A 71 11.24 -2.81 26.59
CA LEU A 71 10.27 -3.27 25.59
C LEU A 71 9.90 -2.10 24.67
N LEU A 72 10.26 -2.20 23.39
CA LEU A 72 9.94 -1.21 22.36
C LEU A 72 8.83 -1.74 21.45
N ILE A 73 7.70 -1.05 21.43
CA ILE A 73 6.59 -1.31 20.51
C ILE A 73 6.75 -0.41 19.30
N SER A 74 6.94 -1.01 18.11
CA SER A 74 7.17 -0.31 16.85
C SER A 74 6.30 -0.89 15.72
N PRO A 75 5.64 -0.06 14.88
CA PRO A 75 4.58 -0.53 14.00
C PRO A 75 5.05 -1.25 12.72
N LEU A 76 6.33 -1.18 12.36
CA LEU A 76 6.80 -1.59 11.04
C LEU A 76 8.08 -2.44 11.06
N LEU A 77 8.06 -3.54 10.30
CA LEU A 77 9.19 -4.47 10.19
C LEU A 77 10.46 -3.82 9.60
N ALA A 78 10.33 -2.96 8.58
CA ALA A 78 11.46 -2.25 7.99
C ALA A 78 12.13 -1.31 9.00
N LEU A 79 11.32 -0.62 9.84
CA LEU A 79 11.81 0.23 10.91
C LEU A 79 12.60 -0.58 11.96
N MET A 80 12.09 -1.76 12.31
CA MET A 80 12.73 -2.63 13.32
C MET A 80 14.15 -3.04 12.93
N ARG A 81 14.42 -3.38 11.66
CA ARG A 81 15.77 -3.70 11.18
C ARG A 81 16.74 -2.55 11.38
N ASN A 82 16.33 -1.35 10.99
CA ASN A 82 17.14 -0.16 11.16
C ASN A 82 17.36 0.19 12.64
N GLN A 83 16.35 -0.05 13.49
CA GLN A 83 16.42 0.15 14.94
C GLN A 83 17.39 -0.84 15.61
N VAL A 84 17.38 -2.13 15.19
CA VAL A 84 18.35 -3.12 15.70
C VAL A 84 19.78 -2.66 15.39
N ALA A 85 20.07 -2.34 14.13
CA ALA A 85 21.41 -1.88 13.74
C ALA A 85 21.83 -0.58 14.43
N ALA A 86 20.89 0.31 14.74
CA ALA A 86 21.17 1.56 15.49
C ALA A 86 21.41 1.30 16.97
N ALA A 87 20.68 0.37 17.59
CA ALA A 87 20.90 -0.05 18.98
C ALA A 87 22.24 -0.71 19.19
N GLU A 88 22.66 -1.58 18.27
CA GLU A 88 23.95 -2.25 18.29
C GLU A 88 25.14 -1.26 18.27
N ARG A 89 25.02 -0.18 17.47
CA ARG A 89 26.06 0.88 17.43
C ARG A 89 26.22 1.60 18.79
N VAL A 90 25.19 1.65 19.60
CA VAL A 90 25.26 2.15 20.98
C VAL A 90 25.77 1.10 21.97
N GLY A 91 25.88 -0.16 21.54
CA GLY A 91 26.26 -1.30 22.37
C GLY A 91 25.09 -1.89 23.16
N VAL A 92 23.85 -1.73 22.68
CA VAL A 92 22.62 -2.32 23.24
C VAL A 92 22.31 -3.63 22.53
N ARG A 93 22.23 -4.74 23.28
CA ARG A 93 21.86 -6.07 22.73
C ARG A 93 20.37 -6.10 22.42
N CYS A 94 20.06 -5.83 21.14
CA CYS A 94 18.71 -5.66 20.65
C CYS A 94 18.25 -6.88 19.86
N TYR A 95 17.02 -7.35 20.13
CA TYR A 95 16.38 -8.45 19.43
C TYR A 95 14.99 -8.07 18.96
N THR A 96 14.50 -8.76 17.92
CA THR A 96 13.14 -8.59 17.42
C THR A 96 12.49 -9.92 17.09
N ILE A 97 11.20 -10.05 17.41
CA ILE A 97 10.37 -11.20 17.09
C ILE A 97 9.27 -10.75 16.14
N ASN A 98 9.36 -11.17 14.87
CA ASN A 98 8.41 -10.78 13.84
C ASN A 98 8.19 -11.91 12.82
N SER A 99 7.33 -11.68 11.81
CA SER A 99 6.99 -12.70 10.80
C SER A 99 8.12 -13.04 9.82
N THR A 100 9.19 -12.24 9.76
CA THR A 100 10.30 -12.46 8.82
C THR A 100 11.42 -13.33 9.40
N ASN A 101 11.46 -13.53 10.74
CA ASN A 101 12.50 -14.33 11.40
C ASN A 101 11.97 -15.52 12.23
N PRO A 102 11.00 -16.32 11.76
CA PRO A 102 10.37 -17.36 12.59
C PRO A 102 11.36 -18.47 13.03
N LYS A 103 12.43 -18.70 12.30
CA LYS A 103 13.45 -19.70 12.63
C LYS A 103 14.32 -19.31 13.83
N GLU A 104 14.38 -18.04 14.17
CA GLU A 104 15.21 -17.48 15.24
C GLU A 104 14.44 -17.33 16.57
N TRP A 105 13.11 -17.51 16.56
CA TRP A 105 12.27 -17.22 17.72
C TRP A 105 12.65 -17.96 18.97
N ASP A 106 12.97 -19.25 18.88
CA ASP A 106 13.35 -20.06 20.04
C ASP A 106 14.67 -19.60 20.66
N ASP A 107 15.66 -19.28 19.83
CA ASP A 107 16.95 -18.74 20.30
C ASP A 107 16.79 -17.36 20.93
N ILE A 108 15.99 -16.49 20.31
CA ILE A 108 15.68 -15.16 20.85
C ILE A 108 14.93 -15.29 22.16
N ARG A 109 13.96 -16.20 22.27
CA ARG A 109 13.23 -16.47 23.51
C ARG A 109 14.16 -16.88 24.65
N VAL A 110 15.11 -17.76 24.39
CA VAL A 110 16.12 -18.16 25.39
C VAL A 110 16.91 -16.93 25.86
N LYS A 111 17.37 -16.08 24.96
CA LYS A 111 18.13 -14.85 25.30
C LYS A 111 17.28 -13.87 26.13
N ILE A 112 16.00 -13.72 25.81
CA ILE A 112 15.08 -12.86 26.56
C ILE A 112 14.85 -13.43 27.97
N LEU A 113 14.55 -14.71 28.08
CA LEU A 113 14.24 -15.34 29.37
C LEU A 113 15.46 -15.46 30.28
N SER A 114 16.66 -15.59 29.71
CA SER A 114 17.94 -15.60 30.46
C SER A 114 18.48 -14.19 30.78
N ASP A 115 17.74 -13.14 30.51
CA ASP A 115 18.13 -11.74 30.73
C ASP A 115 19.37 -11.29 29.91
N ALA A 116 19.64 -11.98 28.80
CA ALA A 116 20.74 -11.64 27.91
C ALA A 116 20.38 -10.53 26.88
N ALA A 117 19.11 -10.10 26.82
CA ALA A 117 18.63 -9.03 25.97
C ALA A 117 18.51 -7.72 26.76
N ASP A 118 18.95 -6.61 26.17
CA ASP A 118 18.79 -5.26 26.75
C ASP A 118 17.56 -4.57 26.18
N LEU A 119 17.17 -4.88 24.95
CA LEU A 119 16.03 -4.32 24.27
C LEU A 119 15.34 -5.36 23.39
N LEU A 120 14.02 -5.46 23.52
CA LEU A 120 13.17 -6.28 22.67
C LEU A 120 12.24 -5.36 21.85
N ILE A 121 12.30 -5.46 20.51
CA ILE A 121 11.40 -4.75 19.61
C ILE A 121 10.29 -5.71 19.18
N VAL A 122 9.04 -5.30 19.34
CA VAL A 122 7.85 -6.06 18.91
C VAL A 122 6.88 -5.18 18.13
N SER A 123 6.13 -5.81 17.23
CA SER A 123 5.00 -5.12 16.60
C SER A 123 3.75 -5.16 17.50
N PRO A 124 2.82 -4.20 17.34
CA PRO A 124 1.57 -4.20 18.10
C PRO A 124 0.75 -5.49 17.90
N GLU A 125 0.80 -6.07 16.70
CA GLU A 125 0.12 -7.33 16.38
C GLU A 125 0.68 -8.51 17.20
N ARG A 126 1.95 -8.43 17.63
CA ARG A 126 2.54 -9.44 18.52
C ARG A 126 1.96 -9.40 19.93
N LEU A 127 1.62 -8.24 20.44
CA LEU A 127 0.93 -8.12 21.72
C LEU A 127 -0.45 -8.78 21.69
N ALA A 128 -1.03 -8.92 20.50
CA ALA A 128 -2.28 -9.59 20.24
C ALA A 128 -2.16 -11.12 20.14
N ASN A 129 -0.96 -11.64 19.96
CA ASN A 129 -0.72 -13.06 19.77
C ASN A 129 -0.70 -13.77 21.15
N ASP A 130 -1.62 -14.70 21.37
CA ASP A 130 -1.76 -15.40 22.65
C ASP A 130 -0.55 -16.27 23.00
N ASP A 131 0.12 -16.84 21.99
CA ASP A 131 1.31 -17.65 22.22
C ASP A 131 2.47 -16.77 22.69
N PHE A 132 2.74 -15.66 21.99
CA PHE A 132 3.76 -14.68 22.41
C PHE A 132 3.47 -14.12 23.81
N ARG A 133 2.22 -13.81 24.09
CA ARG A 133 1.82 -13.29 25.40
C ARG A 133 2.16 -14.27 26.52
N ARG A 134 1.73 -15.55 26.40
CA ARG A 134 1.95 -16.58 27.43
C ARG A 134 3.41 -17.03 27.54
N THR A 135 4.09 -17.16 26.40
CA THR A 135 5.43 -17.79 26.39
C THR A 135 6.57 -16.80 26.62
N ILE A 136 6.32 -15.50 26.44
CA ILE A 136 7.35 -14.47 26.59
C ILE A 136 6.85 -13.33 27.48
N LEU A 137 5.77 -12.61 27.07
CA LEU A 137 5.41 -11.34 27.69
C LEU A 137 5.06 -11.49 29.19
N GLU A 138 4.23 -12.47 29.55
CA GLU A 138 3.85 -12.74 30.95
C GLU A 138 5.04 -13.14 31.83
N GLN A 139 6.08 -13.73 31.23
CA GLN A 139 7.28 -14.15 31.96
C GLN A 139 8.32 -13.04 32.17
N ILE A 140 8.20 -11.94 31.41
CA ILE A 140 9.15 -10.82 31.49
C ILE A 140 8.53 -9.54 32.07
N THR A 141 7.20 -9.48 32.27
CA THR A 141 6.48 -8.27 32.68
C THR A 141 7.09 -7.62 33.92
N ASP A 142 7.45 -8.39 34.94
CA ASP A 142 8.09 -7.90 36.16
C ASP A 142 9.56 -7.48 35.98
N ARG A 143 10.15 -7.79 34.83
CA ARG A 143 11.55 -7.48 34.47
C ARG A 143 11.65 -6.40 33.40
N ILE A 144 10.55 -5.76 33.03
CA ILE A 144 10.56 -4.63 32.11
C ILE A 144 11.05 -3.39 32.89
N GLY A 145 12.17 -2.82 32.45
CA GLY A 145 12.76 -1.62 33.01
C GLY A 145 12.30 -0.33 32.34
N LEU A 146 11.85 -0.40 31.08
CA LEU A 146 11.34 0.72 30.29
C LEU A 146 10.35 0.21 29.25
N LEU A 147 9.21 0.88 29.10
CA LEU A 147 8.29 0.68 27.98
C LEU A 147 8.43 1.86 27.01
N VAL A 148 8.68 1.56 25.73
CA VAL A 148 8.73 2.55 24.65
C VAL A 148 7.61 2.27 23.66
N VAL A 149 6.84 3.31 23.29
CA VAL A 149 5.81 3.27 22.27
C VAL A 149 6.23 4.23 21.16
N ASP A 150 6.81 3.67 20.09
CA ASP A 150 7.21 4.46 18.93
C ASP A 150 6.01 4.64 17.99
N GLU A 151 6.00 5.75 17.25
CA GLU A 151 4.88 6.19 16.41
C GLU A 151 3.54 6.19 17.19
N ALA A 152 3.56 6.77 18.40
CA ALA A 152 2.45 6.75 19.34
C ALA A 152 1.14 7.34 18.79
N HIS A 153 1.17 8.12 17.72
CA HIS A 153 -0.03 8.59 17.02
C HIS A 153 -0.91 7.44 16.52
N CYS A 154 -0.35 6.24 16.29
CA CYS A 154 -1.10 5.05 15.91
C CYS A 154 -2.03 4.52 17.03
N VAL A 155 -1.87 5.00 18.26
CA VAL A 155 -2.72 4.66 19.41
C VAL A 155 -4.09 5.34 19.29
N SER A 156 -4.12 6.54 18.74
CA SER A 156 -5.34 7.35 18.66
C SER A 156 -6.28 6.88 17.55
N ASP A 157 -7.56 6.72 17.86
CA ASP A 157 -8.61 6.49 16.86
C ASP A 157 -8.69 7.64 15.83
N TRP A 158 -8.10 8.79 16.18
CA TRP A 158 -7.99 10.00 15.37
C TRP A 158 -6.67 10.09 14.59
N GLY A 159 -5.75 9.16 14.85
CA GLY A 159 -4.47 9.09 14.14
C GLY A 159 -4.70 8.67 12.68
N HIS A 160 -3.97 9.28 11.76
CA HIS A 160 -4.03 8.98 10.33
C HIS A 160 -3.66 7.51 9.99
N ASP A 161 -2.91 6.84 10.85
CA ASP A 161 -2.52 5.42 10.72
C ASP A 161 -2.97 4.62 11.95
N PHE A 162 -4.24 4.78 12.34
CA PHE A 162 -4.81 4.04 13.46
C PHE A 162 -4.63 2.53 13.30
N ARG A 163 -4.06 1.91 14.33
CA ARG A 163 -3.86 0.46 14.43
C ARG A 163 -4.56 -0.09 15.66
N PRO A 164 -5.63 -0.85 15.48
CA PRO A 164 -6.42 -1.40 16.60
C PRO A 164 -5.60 -2.14 17.65
N ASP A 165 -4.51 -2.78 17.24
CA ASP A 165 -3.63 -3.53 18.13
C ASP A 165 -2.88 -2.66 19.15
N TYR A 166 -2.73 -1.34 18.89
CA TYR A 166 -2.17 -0.40 19.87
C TYR A 166 -3.06 -0.22 21.11
N LYS A 167 -4.39 -0.42 21.00
CA LYS A 167 -5.29 -0.42 22.17
C LYS A 167 -4.92 -1.47 23.23
N LYS A 168 -4.16 -2.50 22.86
CA LYS A 168 -3.68 -3.53 23.77
C LYS A 168 -2.51 -3.06 24.67
N ILE A 169 -1.88 -1.94 24.32
CA ILE A 169 -0.84 -1.32 25.13
C ILE A 169 -1.39 -0.88 26.50
N SER A 170 -2.62 -0.35 26.56
CA SER A 170 -3.24 0.01 27.83
C SER A 170 -3.35 -1.17 28.79
N ARG A 171 -3.69 -2.35 28.28
CA ARG A 171 -3.73 -3.58 29.09
C ARG A 171 -2.34 -3.99 29.60
N LEU A 172 -1.32 -3.86 28.77
CA LEU A 172 0.05 -4.10 29.21
C LEU A 172 0.43 -3.13 30.34
N LEU A 173 0.09 -1.86 30.20
CA LEU A 173 0.35 -0.83 31.21
C LEU A 173 -0.34 -1.10 32.55
N GLU A 174 -1.52 -1.72 32.56
CA GLU A 174 -2.24 -2.11 33.78
C GLU A 174 -1.47 -3.18 34.58
N HIS A 175 -0.65 -4.00 33.92
CA HIS A 175 0.13 -5.08 34.55
C HIS A 175 1.57 -4.66 34.89
N LEU A 176 2.05 -3.53 34.34
CA LEU A 176 3.38 -3.04 34.64
C LEU A 176 3.44 -2.30 35.99
N PRO A 177 4.52 -2.47 36.79
CA PRO A 177 4.75 -1.65 37.97
C PRO A 177 4.70 -0.16 37.63
N ARG A 178 4.07 0.64 38.48
CA ARG A 178 3.95 2.10 38.28
C ARG A 178 5.30 2.84 38.23
N THR A 179 6.35 2.22 38.74
CA THR A 179 7.74 2.72 38.73
C THR A 179 8.44 2.54 37.38
N VAL A 180 7.85 1.78 36.44
CA VAL A 180 8.40 1.59 35.12
C VAL A 180 8.16 2.88 34.30
N PRO A 181 9.22 3.54 33.80
CA PRO A 181 9.06 4.68 32.91
C PRO A 181 8.39 4.28 31.61
N VAL A 182 7.64 5.23 31.04
CA VAL A 182 6.98 5.04 29.73
C VAL A 182 7.38 6.21 28.83
N LEU A 183 7.96 5.90 27.70
CA LEU A 183 8.33 6.87 26.67
C LEU A 183 7.49 6.63 25.41
N ALA A 184 6.62 7.57 25.09
CA ALA A 184 5.92 7.60 23.80
C ALA A 184 6.62 8.60 22.87
N THR A 185 6.82 8.21 21.62
CA THR A 185 7.47 9.09 20.62
C THR A 185 6.61 9.15 19.36
N THR A 186 6.52 10.35 18.76
CA THR A 186 5.86 10.54 17.45
C THR A 186 6.44 11.72 16.70
N ALA A 187 6.26 11.74 15.38
CA ALA A 187 6.66 12.89 14.56
C ALA A 187 5.57 13.96 14.47
N THR A 188 4.32 13.57 14.59
CA THR A 188 3.14 14.42 14.41
C THR A 188 2.07 14.05 15.42
N ALA A 189 1.57 15.02 16.14
CA ALA A 189 0.41 14.85 17.00
C ALA A 189 -0.29 16.19 17.18
N THR A 190 -1.54 16.27 16.79
CA THR A 190 -2.45 17.36 17.16
C THR A 190 -2.80 17.25 18.64
N ASN A 191 -3.33 18.30 19.25
CA ASN A 191 -3.73 18.30 20.67
C ASN A 191 -4.70 17.17 20.98
N ARG A 192 -5.61 16.87 20.06
CA ARG A 192 -6.55 15.75 20.16
C ARG A 192 -5.84 14.39 20.23
N VAL A 193 -4.85 14.16 19.36
CA VAL A 193 -4.04 12.92 19.38
C VAL A 193 -3.23 12.83 20.68
N ILE A 194 -2.74 13.95 21.16
CA ILE A 194 -2.04 14.02 22.46
C ILE A 194 -2.97 13.62 23.61
N ASP A 195 -4.20 14.12 23.63
CA ASP A 195 -5.17 13.77 24.67
C ASP A 195 -5.55 12.28 24.65
N ASP A 196 -5.70 11.67 23.48
CA ASP A 196 -5.92 10.24 23.35
C ASP A 196 -4.73 9.42 23.86
N ILE A 197 -3.50 9.84 23.49
CA ILE A 197 -2.29 9.17 23.96
C ILE A 197 -2.21 9.26 25.50
N LYS A 198 -2.48 10.42 26.10
CA LYS A 198 -2.53 10.60 27.56
C LYS A 198 -3.54 9.67 28.21
N ALA A 199 -4.76 9.62 27.66
CA ALA A 199 -5.82 8.75 28.18
C ALA A 199 -5.42 7.27 28.14
N GLN A 200 -4.70 6.84 27.12
CA GLN A 200 -4.26 5.44 26.99
C GLN A 200 -3.01 5.12 27.82
N LEU A 201 -2.05 6.03 27.91
CA LEU A 201 -0.86 5.82 28.73
C LEU A 201 -1.16 5.89 30.23
N GLY A 202 -2.23 6.58 30.63
CA GLY A 202 -2.65 6.77 32.02
C GLY A 202 -1.66 7.57 32.86
N GLY A 203 -2.14 8.12 33.99
CA GLY A 203 -1.32 8.93 34.90
C GLY A 203 -0.95 10.32 34.35
N GLU A 204 0.00 10.97 35.01
CA GLU A 204 0.55 12.23 34.53
C GLU A 204 1.60 11.97 33.44
N VAL A 205 1.35 12.47 32.25
CA VAL A 205 2.25 12.37 31.09
C VAL A 205 2.86 13.74 30.81
N GLU A 206 4.18 13.84 30.95
CA GLU A 206 4.94 15.03 30.58
C GLU A 206 5.07 15.11 29.05
N ILE A 207 4.80 16.29 28.47
CA ILE A 207 4.82 16.48 27.01
C ILE A 207 5.99 17.37 26.64
N SER A 208 6.87 16.83 25.79
CA SER A 208 7.89 17.60 25.09
C SER A 208 7.48 17.78 23.64
N ARG A 209 7.20 19.00 23.22
CA ARG A 209 6.79 19.31 21.84
C ARG A 209 7.73 20.33 21.24
N GLY A 210 8.40 19.94 20.16
CA GLY A 210 9.32 20.80 19.44
C GLY A 210 8.75 21.43 18.17
N ASP A 211 9.55 22.27 17.57
CA ASP A 211 9.24 22.92 16.31
C ASP A 211 9.26 21.91 15.13
N LEU A 212 8.26 22.02 14.27
CA LEU A 212 8.11 21.20 13.07
C LEU A 212 8.78 21.83 11.83
N VAL A 213 9.31 23.05 11.92
CA VAL A 213 9.96 23.71 10.79
C VAL A 213 11.19 22.93 10.29
N ARG A 214 11.23 22.68 8.99
CA ARG A 214 12.33 21.96 8.30
C ARG A 214 13.13 22.92 7.44
N LYS A 215 14.25 23.41 8.00
CA LYS A 215 15.12 24.40 7.32
C LYS A 215 15.80 23.87 6.05
N SER A 216 15.90 22.56 5.86
CA SER A 216 16.49 21.94 4.67
C SER A 216 15.48 21.72 3.52
N LEU A 217 14.18 21.85 3.77
CA LEU A 217 13.16 21.56 2.76
C LEU A 217 12.75 22.81 1.97
N PHE A 218 12.79 22.71 0.64
CA PHE A 218 12.12 23.62 -0.28
C PHE A 218 10.80 22.99 -0.72
N LEU A 219 9.67 23.53 -0.24
CA LEU A 219 8.33 23.04 -0.56
C LEU A 219 7.77 23.78 -1.78
N GLN A 220 7.14 23.01 -2.69
CA GLN A 220 6.47 23.57 -3.87
C GLN A 220 5.24 22.73 -4.23
N ASN A 221 4.10 23.42 -4.45
CA ASN A 221 2.88 22.83 -4.97
C ASN A 221 2.73 23.22 -6.45
N ILE A 222 2.51 22.24 -7.34
CA ILE A 222 2.40 22.45 -8.78
C ILE A 222 1.10 21.81 -9.27
N ARG A 223 0.27 22.62 -9.95
CA ARG A 223 -0.96 22.11 -10.54
C ARG A 223 -0.70 21.62 -11.97
N LEU A 224 -0.73 20.31 -12.14
CA LEU A 224 -0.63 19.64 -13.44
C LEU A 224 -1.84 18.70 -13.59
N PRO A 225 -2.92 19.15 -14.23
CA PRO A 225 -4.21 18.49 -14.16
C PRO A 225 -4.21 17.10 -14.82
N SER A 226 -3.41 16.91 -15.89
CA SER A 226 -3.38 15.65 -16.62
C SER A 226 -2.23 14.73 -16.22
N GLN A 227 -2.41 13.43 -16.35
CA GLN A 227 -1.38 12.42 -16.13
C GLN A 227 -0.16 12.65 -17.02
N GLU A 228 -0.39 12.95 -18.30
CA GLU A 228 0.64 13.19 -19.29
C GLU A 228 1.56 14.36 -18.87
N ALA A 229 0.96 15.43 -18.34
CA ALA A 229 1.70 16.60 -17.87
C ALA A 229 2.58 16.25 -16.64
N ARG A 230 2.06 15.49 -15.69
CA ARG A 230 2.83 15.05 -14.52
C ARG A 230 3.97 14.08 -14.87
N LEU A 231 3.72 13.14 -15.78
CA LEU A 231 4.75 12.23 -16.28
C LEU A 231 5.86 12.98 -17.00
N ALA A 232 5.51 13.88 -17.91
CA ALA A 232 6.47 14.68 -18.65
C ALA A 232 7.30 15.57 -17.72
N TRP A 233 6.66 16.21 -16.74
CA TRP A 233 7.32 17.04 -15.73
C TRP A 233 8.31 16.22 -14.87
N LEU A 234 7.91 15.03 -14.40
CA LEU A 234 8.77 14.16 -13.61
C LEU A 234 10.04 13.76 -14.39
N ALA A 235 9.87 13.29 -15.63
CA ALA A 235 11.00 12.87 -16.45
C ALA A 235 11.98 14.02 -16.70
N GLU A 236 11.49 15.22 -17.02
CA GLU A 236 12.33 16.39 -17.22
C GLU A 236 13.04 16.82 -15.94
N THR A 237 12.30 16.91 -14.84
CA THR A 237 12.81 17.42 -13.57
C THR A 237 13.85 16.47 -12.97
N LEU A 238 13.59 15.17 -12.96
CA LEU A 238 14.49 14.19 -12.36
C LEU A 238 15.73 13.92 -13.22
N SER A 239 15.65 14.07 -14.55
CA SER A 239 16.81 13.89 -15.42
C SER A 239 17.74 15.10 -15.48
N ARG A 240 17.19 16.33 -15.35
CA ARG A 240 17.96 17.55 -15.67
C ARG A 240 18.14 18.52 -14.49
N ARG A 241 17.22 18.55 -13.52
CA ARG A 241 17.18 19.65 -12.54
C ARG A 241 17.52 19.23 -11.11
N ILE A 242 16.99 18.11 -10.65
CA ILE A 242 17.26 17.65 -9.30
C ILE A 242 18.40 16.62 -9.33
N LYS A 243 19.49 16.95 -8.64
CA LYS A 243 20.61 16.01 -8.40
C LYS A 243 20.30 15.13 -7.18
N GLY A 244 21.00 13.99 -7.05
CA GLY A 244 20.80 13.04 -5.97
C GLY A 244 19.60 12.12 -6.17
N SER A 245 19.32 11.28 -5.20
CA SER A 245 18.25 10.29 -5.21
C SER A 245 17.06 10.70 -4.34
N GLY A 246 15.89 10.09 -4.56
CA GLY A 246 14.70 10.42 -3.78
C GLY A 246 13.55 9.44 -3.95
N ILE A 247 12.36 9.87 -3.53
CA ILE A 247 11.14 9.07 -3.54
C ILE A 247 10.05 9.82 -4.30
N VAL A 248 9.31 9.10 -5.14
CA VAL A 248 8.08 9.58 -5.78
C VAL A 248 6.91 8.81 -5.18
N TYR A 249 5.98 9.48 -4.50
CA TYR A 249 4.79 8.85 -3.92
C TYR A 249 3.61 8.87 -4.89
N THR A 250 2.92 7.74 -4.99
CA THR A 250 1.68 7.55 -5.75
C THR A 250 0.60 6.98 -4.83
N LEU A 251 -0.67 7.16 -5.18
CA LEU A 251 -1.78 6.61 -4.41
C LEU A 251 -2.07 5.15 -4.73
N THR A 252 -1.77 4.69 -5.95
CA THR A 252 -2.05 3.33 -6.39
C THR A 252 -0.78 2.59 -6.83
N ILE A 253 -0.80 1.26 -6.72
CA ILE A 253 0.28 0.39 -7.21
C ILE A 253 0.49 0.59 -8.71
N ARG A 254 -0.61 0.68 -9.45
CA ARG A 254 -0.58 0.90 -10.89
C ARG A 254 0.11 2.21 -11.29
N ASP A 255 -0.22 3.32 -10.61
CA ASP A 255 0.45 4.58 -10.89
C ASP A 255 1.94 4.48 -10.57
N ALA A 256 2.32 3.72 -9.53
CA ALA A 256 3.74 3.48 -9.23
C ALA A 256 4.45 2.75 -10.39
N GLU A 257 3.83 1.73 -10.97
CA GLU A 257 4.40 0.99 -12.11
C GLU A 257 4.47 1.87 -13.37
N VAL A 258 3.42 2.61 -13.70
CA VAL A 258 3.36 3.52 -14.86
C VAL A 258 4.42 4.62 -14.75
N VAL A 259 4.51 5.27 -13.60
CA VAL A 259 5.51 6.34 -13.35
C VAL A 259 6.92 5.76 -13.41
N ALA A 260 7.19 4.63 -12.78
CA ALA A 260 8.51 4.01 -12.79
C ALA A 260 8.92 3.58 -14.20
N HIS A 261 8.02 2.96 -14.97
CA HIS A 261 8.27 2.58 -16.36
C HIS A 261 8.58 3.81 -17.24
N TRP A 262 7.74 4.84 -17.15
CA TRP A 262 7.95 6.08 -17.89
C TRP A 262 9.31 6.75 -17.58
N LEU A 263 9.70 6.78 -16.33
CA LEU A 263 10.98 7.33 -15.90
C LEU A 263 12.16 6.54 -16.50
N ARG A 264 12.10 5.18 -16.48
CA ARG A 264 13.15 4.34 -17.10
C ARG A 264 13.24 4.57 -18.60
N MET A 265 12.12 4.66 -19.31
CA MET A 265 12.11 4.98 -20.73
C MET A 265 12.76 6.34 -21.06
N ASN A 266 12.80 7.25 -20.10
CA ASN A 266 13.43 8.57 -20.22
C ASN A 266 14.84 8.62 -19.57
N GLY A 267 15.49 7.46 -19.35
CA GLY A 267 16.86 7.37 -18.85
C GLY A 267 16.99 7.67 -17.35
N VAL A 268 15.91 7.65 -16.59
CA VAL A 268 15.91 7.84 -15.15
C VAL A 268 15.75 6.47 -14.47
N ALA A 269 16.79 5.97 -13.79
CA ALA A 269 16.76 4.70 -13.07
C ALA A 269 15.76 4.78 -11.89
N ALA A 270 14.51 4.38 -12.12
CA ALA A 270 13.42 4.42 -11.16
C ALA A 270 12.64 3.11 -11.16
N TYR A 271 12.29 2.61 -9.98
CA TYR A 271 11.61 1.33 -9.80
C TYR A 271 10.41 1.44 -8.86
N ALA A 272 9.34 0.69 -9.16
CA ALA A 272 8.15 0.65 -8.32
C ALA A 272 8.44 -0.15 -7.03
N TYR A 273 8.09 0.45 -5.88
CA TYR A 273 8.24 -0.13 -4.55
C TYR A 273 6.87 -0.26 -3.89
N CYS A 274 6.25 -1.42 -4.05
CA CYS A 274 4.89 -1.70 -3.58
C CYS A 274 4.78 -3.12 -3.03
N GLY A 275 3.66 -3.43 -2.37
CA GLY A 275 3.47 -4.70 -1.65
C GLY A 275 3.33 -5.94 -2.53
N LYS A 276 3.09 -5.78 -3.86
CA LYS A 276 2.82 -6.91 -4.77
C LYS A 276 3.63 -6.85 -6.08
N VAL A 277 4.58 -5.93 -6.19
CA VAL A 277 5.31 -5.68 -7.45
C VAL A 277 6.57 -6.54 -7.51
N LEU A 278 6.75 -7.24 -8.61
CA LEU A 278 7.93 -8.01 -8.98
C LEU A 278 8.87 -7.19 -9.90
N PRO A 279 10.12 -7.64 -10.11
CA PRO A 279 11.05 -6.98 -11.02
C PRO A 279 10.45 -6.82 -12.42
N PRO A 280 10.39 -5.58 -12.98
CA PRO A 280 9.81 -5.35 -14.28
C PRO A 280 10.67 -5.94 -15.41
N GLN A 281 10.05 -6.29 -16.53
CA GLN A 281 10.77 -6.89 -17.66
C GLN A 281 11.89 -5.98 -18.21
N ASP A 282 11.68 -4.67 -18.18
CA ASP A 282 12.63 -3.62 -18.59
C ASP A 282 13.62 -3.21 -17.49
N MET A 283 13.80 -4.04 -16.45
CA MET A 283 14.84 -3.84 -15.45
C MET A 283 16.22 -3.91 -16.10
N GLU A 284 17.12 -3.00 -15.70
CA GLU A 284 18.50 -3.01 -16.17
C GLU A 284 19.14 -4.39 -16.02
N PRO A 285 19.75 -4.97 -17.10
CA PRO A 285 20.24 -6.35 -17.07
C PRO A 285 21.24 -6.63 -15.96
N ALA A 286 22.12 -5.66 -15.65
CA ALA A 286 23.11 -5.81 -14.58
C ALA A 286 22.43 -5.94 -13.19
N LEU A 287 21.41 -5.12 -12.92
CA LEU A 287 20.65 -5.17 -11.66
C LEU A 287 19.81 -6.44 -11.55
N ARG A 288 19.25 -6.91 -12.66
CA ARG A 288 18.53 -8.19 -12.71
C ARG A 288 19.45 -9.36 -12.37
N THR A 289 20.62 -9.45 -13.01
CA THR A 289 21.63 -10.49 -12.74
C THR A 289 22.07 -10.46 -11.28
N GLU A 290 22.28 -9.28 -10.72
CA GLU A 290 22.66 -9.11 -9.32
C GLU A 290 21.55 -9.61 -8.36
N LEU A 291 20.29 -9.25 -8.61
CA LEU A 291 19.15 -9.73 -7.82
C LEU A 291 19.04 -11.26 -7.89
N GLU A 292 19.09 -11.84 -9.08
CA GLU A 292 18.97 -13.28 -9.31
C GLU A 292 20.17 -14.08 -8.72
N SER A 293 21.31 -13.43 -8.51
CA SER A 293 22.48 -14.03 -7.85
C SER A 293 22.33 -14.15 -6.34
N LYS A 294 21.46 -13.34 -5.70
CA LYS A 294 21.25 -13.36 -4.25
C LYS A 294 20.68 -14.71 -3.79
N ASP A 295 21.25 -15.30 -2.75
CA ASP A 295 20.78 -16.59 -2.21
C ASP A 295 19.34 -16.47 -1.68
N SER A 296 18.98 -15.34 -1.08
CA SER A 296 17.62 -15.06 -0.64
C SER A 296 16.60 -15.10 -1.80
N TRP A 297 16.97 -14.64 -3.00
CA TRP A 297 16.14 -14.72 -4.20
C TRP A 297 15.97 -16.16 -4.69
N LYS A 298 17.05 -16.93 -4.72
CA LYS A 298 17.04 -18.34 -5.17
C LYS A 298 16.16 -19.24 -4.30
N VAL A 299 16.10 -18.97 -2.98
CA VAL A 299 15.26 -19.76 -2.05
C VAL A 299 13.83 -19.23 -1.92
N ALA A 300 13.50 -18.08 -2.50
CA ALA A 300 12.17 -17.49 -2.50
C ALA A 300 11.26 -18.20 -3.51
N THR A 301 10.51 -19.19 -3.06
CA THR A 301 9.63 -20.03 -3.93
C THR A 301 8.23 -19.47 -4.10
N THR A 302 7.82 -18.51 -3.29
CA THR A 302 6.50 -17.87 -3.37
C THR A 302 6.61 -16.43 -3.88
N SER A 303 5.56 -15.94 -4.53
CA SER A 303 5.50 -14.55 -5.00
C SER A 303 5.73 -13.54 -3.87
N ASP A 304 5.13 -13.77 -2.71
CA ASP A 304 5.27 -12.86 -1.55
C ASP A 304 6.72 -12.83 -1.03
N ALA A 305 7.40 -13.98 -1.00
CA ALA A 305 8.81 -14.05 -0.62
C ALA A 305 9.71 -13.34 -1.65
N GLN A 306 9.44 -13.49 -2.94
CA GLN A 306 10.15 -12.78 -4.01
C GLN A 306 9.95 -11.27 -3.93
N VAL A 307 8.72 -10.82 -3.69
CA VAL A 307 8.41 -9.39 -3.49
C VAL A 307 9.19 -8.83 -2.29
N ALA A 308 9.27 -9.57 -1.19
CA ALA A 308 10.02 -9.13 -0.01
C ALA A 308 11.52 -8.96 -0.31
N VAL A 309 12.15 -9.94 -0.97
CA VAL A 309 13.57 -9.87 -1.37
C VAL A 309 13.81 -8.74 -2.37
N TYR A 310 12.90 -8.55 -3.32
CA TYR A 310 13.01 -7.48 -4.32
C TYR A 310 12.94 -6.10 -3.67
N ARG A 311 12.02 -5.90 -2.72
CA ARG A 311 11.92 -4.63 -1.99
C ARG A 311 13.19 -4.31 -1.20
N GLU A 312 13.76 -5.30 -0.50
CA GLU A 312 15.03 -5.14 0.22
C GLU A 312 16.17 -4.76 -0.74
N PHE A 313 16.23 -5.41 -1.89
CA PHE A 313 17.21 -5.10 -2.92
C PHE A 313 17.06 -3.65 -3.43
N LEU A 314 15.83 -3.17 -3.66
CA LEU A 314 15.59 -1.80 -4.08
C LEU A 314 15.96 -0.78 -2.99
N GLU A 315 15.72 -1.09 -1.72
CA GLU A 315 16.17 -0.26 -0.59
C GLU A 315 17.70 -0.12 -0.60
N ASP A 316 18.43 -1.23 -0.73
CA ASP A 316 19.89 -1.26 -0.82
C ASP A 316 20.41 -0.38 -1.99
N LEU A 317 19.79 -0.50 -3.16
CA LEU A 317 20.14 0.30 -4.33
C LEU A 317 19.94 1.80 -4.10
N LEU A 318 18.83 2.19 -3.47
CA LEU A 318 18.58 3.59 -3.17
C LEU A 318 19.54 4.11 -2.09
N LEU A 319 19.80 3.34 -1.04
CA LEU A 319 20.78 3.68 0.01
C LEU A 319 22.17 3.93 -0.57
N ALA A 320 22.58 3.10 -1.52
CA ALA A 320 23.87 3.23 -2.22
C ALA A 320 23.88 4.29 -3.35
N ASN A 321 22.80 5.05 -3.55
CA ASN A 321 22.65 6.00 -4.68
C ASN A 321 22.83 5.39 -6.09
N ARG A 322 22.58 4.07 -6.24
CA ARG A 322 22.68 3.36 -7.52
C ARG A 322 21.45 3.53 -8.40
N ILE A 323 20.34 3.95 -7.83
CA ILE A 323 19.11 4.33 -8.54
C ILE A 323 18.70 5.75 -8.19
N LYS A 324 17.98 6.40 -9.10
CA LYS A 324 17.53 7.79 -8.94
C LYS A 324 16.33 7.91 -8.03
N ALA A 325 15.37 6.99 -8.15
CA ALA A 325 14.14 7.07 -7.38
C ALA A 325 13.52 5.71 -7.09
N LEU A 326 12.86 5.58 -5.92
CA LEU A 326 11.80 4.63 -5.71
C LEU A 326 10.46 5.32 -5.96
N VAL A 327 9.61 4.67 -6.73
CA VAL A 327 8.22 5.10 -6.93
C VAL A 327 7.35 4.23 -6.02
N ALA A 328 6.80 4.81 -4.97
CA ALA A 328 6.21 4.05 -3.88
C ALA A 328 4.77 4.49 -3.56
N THR A 329 3.99 3.56 -3.06
CA THR A 329 2.75 3.87 -2.33
C THR A 329 3.08 4.15 -0.85
N SER A 330 2.07 4.16 0.02
CA SER A 330 2.27 4.27 1.47
C SER A 330 3.21 3.20 2.07
N ALA A 331 3.57 2.14 1.30
CA ALA A 331 4.48 1.08 1.74
C ALA A 331 5.87 1.60 2.20
N LEU A 332 6.31 2.75 1.69
CA LEU A 332 7.56 3.41 2.09
C LEU A 332 7.31 4.68 2.95
N SER A 333 6.08 4.89 3.42
CA SER A 333 5.74 6.08 4.21
C SER A 333 6.35 6.10 5.61
N MET A 334 6.77 4.94 6.13
CA MET A 334 7.41 4.80 7.44
C MET A 334 8.62 3.87 7.37
N GLY A 335 9.57 4.04 8.29
CA GLY A 335 10.67 3.10 8.52
C GLY A 335 11.88 3.19 7.60
N PHE A 336 11.82 3.89 6.48
CA PHE A 336 12.97 4.09 5.61
C PHE A 336 13.74 5.35 6.02
N ASP A 337 15.04 5.22 6.27
CA ASP A 337 15.92 6.33 6.65
C ASP A 337 17.15 6.40 5.74
N LYS A 338 17.27 7.54 5.05
CA LYS A 338 18.42 7.89 4.23
C LYS A 338 18.68 9.38 4.40
N SER A 339 19.86 9.71 4.91
CA SER A 339 20.22 11.09 5.30
C SER A 339 20.31 12.05 4.11
N ASP A 340 20.75 11.57 2.95
CA ASP A 340 21.04 12.36 1.76
C ASP A 340 19.93 12.30 0.70
N LEU A 341 18.66 12.01 1.08
CA LEU A 341 17.52 12.10 0.15
C LEU A 341 17.35 13.56 -0.33
N ALA A 342 17.53 13.76 -1.65
CA ALA A 342 17.48 15.07 -2.27
C ALA A 342 16.06 15.53 -2.62
N PHE A 343 15.11 14.63 -2.73
CA PHE A 343 13.72 14.97 -3.02
C PHE A 343 12.72 13.95 -2.52
N VAL A 344 11.53 14.44 -2.25
CA VAL A 344 10.28 13.67 -2.15
C VAL A 344 9.25 14.38 -3.01
N ILE A 345 8.68 13.66 -3.97
CA ILE A 345 7.66 14.18 -4.89
C ILE A 345 6.40 13.37 -4.72
N HIS A 346 5.27 14.03 -4.50
CA HIS A 346 3.95 13.41 -4.54
C HIS A 346 3.39 13.57 -5.94
N TYR A 347 3.22 12.46 -6.65
CA TYR A 347 2.62 12.41 -7.99
C TYR A 347 1.12 12.72 -7.96
N GLN A 348 0.49 12.37 -6.85
CA GLN A 348 -0.91 12.64 -6.52
C GLN A 348 -1.00 13.14 -5.08
N ARG A 349 -2.08 13.85 -4.76
CA ARG A 349 -2.32 14.44 -3.46
C ARG A 349 -2.52 13.37 -2.38
N PRO A 350 -1.72 13.33 -1.31
CA PRO A 350 -1.91 12.39 -0.20
C PRO A 350 -3.21 12.66 0.56
N LYS A 351 -3.59 11.73 1.43
CA LYS A 351 -4.89 11.73 2.14
C LYS A 351 -5.00 12.85 3.18
N SER A 352 -3.87 13.25 3.77
CA SER A 352 -3.83 14.24 4.84
C SER A 352 -2.54 15.05 4.83
N VAL A 353 -2.58 16.20 5.49
CA VAL A 353 -1.39 17.03 5.77
C VAL A 353 -0.38 16.28 6.63
N VAL A 354 -0.84 15.40 7.51
CA VAL A 354 0.02 14.57 8.36
C VAL A 354 0.83 13.59 7.52
N ASP A 355 0.16 12.84 6.61
CA ASP A 355 0.84 11.93 5.67
C ASP A 355 1.87 12.68 4.83
N TYR A 356 1.46 13.82 4.28
CA TYR A 356 2.34 14.67 3.48
C TYR A 356 3.58 15.09 4.26
N TYR A 357 3.40 15.66 5.46
CA TYR A 357 4.50 16.13 6.29
C TYR A 357 5.47 15.00 6.67
N GLN A 358 4.97 13.84 7.04
CA GLN A 358 5.79 12.67 7.37
C GLN A 358 6.59 12.17 6.18
N GLN A 359 5.99 12.18 4.99
CA GLN A 359 6.62 11.71 3.76
C GLN A 359 7.66 12.71 3.24
N VAL A 360 7.35 14.00 3.14
CA VAL A 360 8.36 15.00 2.74
C VAL A 360 9.47 15.16 3.77
N GLY A 361 9.16 14.91 5.04
CA GLY A 361 10.13 14.93 6.14
C GLY A 361 11.24 13.87 6.04
N ARG A 362 11.18 12.95 5.06
CA ARG A 362 12.27 12.01 4.75
C ARG A 362 13.42 12.68 4.02
N ALA A 363 13.15 13.67 3.19
CA ALA A 363 14.16 14.41 2.45
C ALA A 363 14.91 15.40 3.36
N GLY A 364 16.14 15.71 3.03
CA GLY A 364 16.93 16.76 3.65
C GLY A 364 17.30 16.52 5.11
N ARG A 365 17.51 15.27 5.54
CA ARG A 365 17.89 14.99 6.93
C ARG A 365 19.35 15.29 7.22
N GLY A 366 20.24 14.97 6.28
CA GLY A 366 21.70 15.17 6.39
C GLY A 366 22.29 16.04 5.28
N ILE A 367 21.46 16.75 4.52
CA ILE A 367 21.87 17.69 3.47
C ILE A 367 21.17 19.03 3.67
N ASP A 368 21.81 20.12 3.21
CA ASP A 368 21.35 21.49 3.44
C ASP A 368 20.11 21.88 2.64
N SER A 369 19.85 21.18 1.52
CA SER A 369 18.71 21.50 0.66
C SER A 369 18.15 20.24 0.00
N ALA A 370 16.82 20.08 0.08
CA ALA A 370 16.05 19.03 -0.56
C ALA A 370 14.69 19.57 -1.00
N TYR A 371 14.11 18.95 -2.03
CA TYR A 371 12.81 19.35 -2.56
C TYR A 371 11.69 18.48 -2.00
N GLY A 372 10.61 19.16 -1.54
CA GLY A 372 9.32 18.55 -1.25
C GLY A 372 8.28 19.08 -2.26
N VAL A 373 7.90 18.27 -3.27
CA VAL A 373 7.00 18.73 -4.33
C VAL A 373 5.67 17.99 -4.28
N LEU A 374 4.58 18.72 -4.33
CA LEU A 374 3.24 18.19 -4.50
C LEU A 374 2.76 18.48 -5.92
N LEU A 375 2.57 17.44 -6.72
CA LEU A 375 1.82 17.52 -7.97
C LEU A 375 0.35 17.28 -7.66
N ASN A 376 -0.54 18.06 -8.29
CA ASN A 376 -1.97 18.01 -8.03
C ASN A 376 -2.72 17.78 -9.35
N GLY A 377 -3.51 16.69 -9.42
CA GLY A 377 -4.27 16.24 -10.58
C GLY A 377 -5.78 16.41 -10.40
N GLU A 378 -6.53 16.26 -11.50
CA GLU A 378 -8.00 16.32 -11.47
C GLU A 378 -8.64 15.06 -10.88
N GLU A 379 -7.96 13.91 -10.93
CA GLU A 379 -8.44 12.64 -10.41
C GLU A 379 -8.29 12.48 -8.90
N ASP A 380 -7.48 13.32 -8.25
CA ASP A 380 -7.09 13.17 -6.85
C ASP A 380 -8.31 13.14 -5.90
N ASP A 381 -9.32 13.97 -6.17
CA ASP A 381 -10.56 14.00 -5.38
C ASP A 381 -11.34 12.68 -5.46
N LYS A 382 -11.42 12.10 -6.66
CA LYS A 382 -12.14 10.82 -6.87
C LYS A 382 -11.44 9.67 -6.16
N ILE A 383 -10.10 9.64 -6.22
CA ILE A 383 -9.30 8.62 -5.53
C ILE A 383 -9.45 8.78 -4.01
N GLY A 384 -9.38 10.02 -3.50
CA GLY A 384 -9.60 10.31 -2.09
C GLY A 384 -10.98 9.89 -1.60
N ASP A 385 -12.04 10.24 -2.31
CA ASP A 385 -13.42 9.83 -2.00
C ASP A 385 -13.59 8.30 -2.00
N PHE A 386 -12.94 7.60 -2.93
CA PHE A 386 -12.96 6.15 -2.97
C PHE A 386 -12.36 5.54 -1.69
N PHE A 387 -11.21 6.04 -1.25
CA PHE A 387 -10.58 5.55 -0.01
C PHE A 387 -11.41 5.86 1.23
N ILE A 388 -12.08 7.02 1.29
CA ILE A 388 -12.95 7.37 2.42
C ILE A 388 -14.16 6.44 2.48
N ARG A 389 -14.84 6.21 1.36
CA ARG A 389 -16.04 5.34 1.30
C ARG A 389 -15.75 3.88 1.66
N ASN A 390 -14.54 3.41 1.33
CA ASN A 390 -14.13 2.02 1.58
C ASN A 390 -13.29 1.85 2.86
N ALA A 391 -13.22 2.88 3.71
CA ALA A 391 -12.38 2.84 4.91
C ALA A 391 -12.92 1.94 6.02
N PHE A 392 -14.24 1.78 6.11
CA PHE A 392 -14.92 0.95 7.10
C PHE A 392 -15.84 -0.06 6.42
N PRO A 393 -16.07 -1.23 7.04
CA PRO A 393 -17.07 -2.17 6.54
C PRO A 393 -18.48 -1.58 6.69
N SER A 394 -19.40 -1.98 5.81
CA SER A 394 -20.81 -1.62 5.94
C SER A 394 -21.45 -2.39 7.11
N GLU A 395 -22.51 -1.82 7.70
CA GLU A 395 -23.28 -2.47 8.75
C GLU A 395 -23.85 -3.82 8.28
N GLU A 396 -24.36 -3.84 7.05
CA GLU A 396 -24.91 -5.04 6.42
C GLU A 396 -23.86 -6.14 6.26
N ASP A 397 -22.64 -5.83 5.78
CA ASP A 397 -21.55 -6.80 5.64
C ASP A 397 -21.14 -7.40 6.99
N VAL A 398 -21.06 -6.55 8.02
CA VAL A 398 -20.71 -7.01 9.38
C VAL A 398 -21.79 -7.91 9.95
N GLU A 399 -23.06 -7.52 9.86
CA GLU A 399 -24.17 -8.35 10.35
C GLU A 399 -24.25 -9.72 9.68
N GLN A 400 -24.11 -9.75 8.36
CA GLN A 400 -24.16 -10.99 7.58
C GLN A 400 -23.03 -11.94 7.98
N VAL A 401 -21.80 -11.43 8.07
CA VAL A 401 -20.62 -12.22 8.43
C VAL A 401 -20.73 -12.74 9.88
N LEU A 402 -21.15 -11.89 10.81
CA LEU A 402 -21.34 -12.30 12.22
C LEU A 402 -22.44 -13.36 12.37
N LYS A 403 -23.57 -13.23 11.68
CA LYS A 403 -24.65 -14.22 11.68
C LYS A 403 -24.16 -15.58 11.17
N ALA A 404 -23.38 -15.62 10.11
CA ALA A 404 -22.84 -16.86 9.58
C ALA A 404 -21.84 -17.52 10.54
N ILE A 405 -20.93 -16.74 11.12
CA ILE A 405 -19.96 -17.27 12.09
C ILE A 405 -20.69 -17.78 13.34
N ALA A 406 -21.73 -17.08 13.82
CA ALA A 406 -22.54 -17.51 14.97
C ALA A 406 -23.31 -18.81 14.70
N ALA A 407 -23.75 -19.04 13.46
CA ALA A 407 -24.44 -20.26 13.04
C ALA A 407 -23.51 -21.47 12.87
N ALA A 408 -22.19 -21.29 12.89
CA ALA A 408 -21.20 -22.33 12.68
C ALA A 408 -20.36 -22.58 13.96
N PRO A 409 -20.75 -23.52 14.84
CA PRO A 409 -20.05 -23.79 16.10
C PRO A 409 -18.56 -24.15 15.93
N GLU A 410 -18.22 -24.84 14.82
CA GLU A 410 -16.84 -25.20 14.48
C GLU A 410 -16.03 -24.03 13.88
N GLY A 411 -16.66 -22.87 13.75
CA GLY A 411 -16.09 -21.69 13.10
C GLY A 411 -15.97 -21.84 11.58
N LEU A 412 -15.78 -20.69 10.90
CA LEU A 412 -15.63 -20.60 9.46
C LEU A 412 -14.24 -20.07 9.09
N SER A 413 -13.62 -20.64 8.05
CA SER A 413 -12.44 -20.10 7.42
C SER A 413 -12.80 -18.95 6.46
N LYS A 414 -11.83 -18.12 6.07
CA LYS A 414 -12.05 -17.08 5.06
C LYS A 414 -12.59 -17.63 3.75
N LEU A 415 -12.09 -18.77 3.30
CA LEU A 415 -12.53 -19.40 2.05
C LEU A 415 -14.00 -19.84 2.13
N GLU A 416 -14.45 -20.35 3.28
CA GLU A 416 -15.86 -20.69 3.50
C GLU A 416 -16.73 -19.43 3.50
N LEU A 417 -16.28 -18.33 4.12
CA LEU A 417 -16.99 -17.05 4.08
C LEU A 417 -17.09 -16.48 2.66
N GLU A 418 -16.02 -16.57 1.84
CA GLU A 418 -16.03 -16.15 0.42
C GLU A 418 -17.04 -16.98 -0.42
N ARG A 419 -17.30 -18.21 -0.05
CA ARG A 419 -18.31 -19.07 -0.73
C ARG A 419 -19.73 -18.77 -0.29
N ILE A 420 -19.93 -18.30 0.93
CA ILE A 420 -21.25 -17.95 1.48
C ILE A 420 -21.71 -16.57 1.00
N PHE A 421 -20.79 -15.61 0.95
CA PHE A 421 -21.09 -14.21 0.67
C PHE A 421 -20.47 -13.70 -0.63
N ASN A 422 -21.26 -12.96 -1.40
CA ASN A 422 -20.76 -12.21 -2.56
C ASN A 422 -20.02 -10.94 -2.11
N LEU A 423 -18.90 -11.12 -1.39
CA LEU A 423 -18.04 -10.05 -0.90
C LEU A 423 -16.61 -10.26 -1.38
N LYS A 424 -15.91 -9.18 -1.74
CA LYS A 424 -14.47 -9.23 -2.03
C LYS A 424 -13.72 -9.78 -0.81
N LYS A 425 -12.66 -10.56 -1.07
CA LYS A 425 -11.78 -11.07 0.00
C LYS A 425 -11.29 -9.96 0.93
N GLY A 426 -10.93 -8.80 0.37
CA GLY A 426 -10.52 -7.63 1.14
C GLY A 426 -11.60 -7.09 2.07
N LYS A 427 -12.88 -7.11 1.66
CA LYS A 427 -13.99 -6.71 2.52
C LYS A 427 -14.21 -7.70 3.68
N ILE A 428 -14.14 -9.00 3.42
CA ILE A 428 -14.22 -10.02 4.48
C ILE A 428 -13.07 -9.82 5.49
N ASP A 429 -11.85 -9.60 5.00
CA ASP A 429 -10.70 -9.31 5.86
C ASP A 429 -10.90 -8.03 6.68
N GLN A 430 -11.49 -7.00 6.08
CA GLN A 430 -11.81 -5.75 6.75
C GLN A 430 -12.84 -5.94 7.86
N VAL A 431 -13.96 -6.65 7.58
CA VAL A 431 -14.97 -7.00 8.58
C VAL A 431 -14.33 -7.77 9.74
N LEU A 432 -13.59 -8.83 9.45
CA LEU A 432 -12.97 -9.66 10.50
C LEU A 432 -11.99 -8.87 11.36
N LYS A 433 -11.12 -8.06 10.75
CA LYS A 433 -10.20 -7.17 11.47
C LYS A 433 -10.95 -6.16 12.34
N PHE A 434 -12.00 -5.56 11.79
CA PHE A 434 -12.80 -4.56 12.48
C PHE A 434 -13.45 -5.15 13.74
N VAL A 435 -14.20 -6.25 13.62
CA VAL A 435 -14.91 -6.86 14.78
C VAL A 435 -13.94 -7.49 15.80
N MET A 436 -12.77 -7.96 15.36
CA MET A 436 -11.74 -8.50 16.25
C MET A 436 -10.96 -7.42 17.01
N SER A 437 -11.04 -6.16 16.60
CA SER A 437 -10.39 -5.03 17.29
C SER A 437 -11.19 -4.53 18.49
N ASP A 438 -12.49 -4.82 18.54
CA ASP A 438 -13.37 -4.36 19.59
C ASP A 438 -13.21 -5.14 20.90
N VAL A 439 -13.64 -4.52 21.99
CA VAL A 439 -13.61 -5.11 23.33
C VAL A 439 -14.97 -4.91 24.00
N PRO A 440 -15.67 -6.01 24.32
CA PRO A 440 -15.32 -7.41 24.15
C PRO A 440 -15.39 -7.86 22.69
N GLN A 441 -14.50 -8.78 22.30
CA GLN A 441 -14.45 -9.30 20.92
C GLN A 441 -15.66 -10.20 20.62
N PRO A 442 -16.48 -9.92 19.57
CA PRO A 442 -17.55 -10.81 19.16
C PRO A 442 -17.07 -12.06 18.45
N VAL A 443 -15.88 -12.01 17.83
CA VAL A 443 -15.25 -13.10 17.07
C VAL A 443 -13.79 -13.24 17.49
N VAL A 444 -13.32 -14.47 17.58
CA VAL A 444 -11.92 -14.82 17.81
C VAL A 444 -11.40 -15.71 16.69
N LYS A 445 -10.11 -15.61 16.41
CA LYS A 445 -9.44 -16.47 15.44
C LYS A 445 -8.84 -17.69 16.16
N ASP A 446 -9.22 -18.89 15.71
CA ASP A 446 -8.71 -20.17 16.19
C ASP A 446 -8.10 -20.94 15.00
N GLY A 447 -6.79 -20.99 14.92
CA GLY A 447 -6.06 -21.54 13.78
C GLY A 447 -6.40 -20.78 12.48
N SER A 448 -6.99 -21.48 11.51
CA SER A 448 -7.46 -20.92 10.23
C SER A 448 -8.93 -20.47 10.25
N LYS A 449 -9.66 -20.74 11.35
CA LYS A 449 -11.10 -20.47 11.48
C LYS A 449 -11.39 -19.29 12.39
N TYR A 450 -12.56 -18.70 12.19
CA TYR A 450 -13.12 -17.61 12.99
C TYR A 450 -14.34 -18.15 13.74
N ARG A 451 -14.35 -18.00 15.06
CA ARG A 451 -15.41 -18.50 15.96
C ARG A 451 -16.11 -17.38 16.68
N ALA A 452 -17.41 -17.53 16.87
CA ALA A 452 -18.19 -16.61 17.68
C ALA A 452 -17.84 -16.76 19.17
N THR A 453 -17.80 -15.63 19.87
CA THR A 453 -17.75 -15.59 21.33
C THR A 453 -19.16 -15.40 21.91
N GLN A 454 -19.29 -15.45 23.22
CA GLN A 454 -20.57 -15.16 23.91
C GLN A 454 -21.10 -13.73 23.64
N TYR A 455 -20.26 -12.83 23.11
CA TYR A 455 -20.60 -11.43 22.86
C TYR A 455 -21.18 -11.18 21.47
N VAL A 456 -21.16 -12.16 20.55
CA VAL A 456 -21.62 -11.98 19.16
C VAL A 456 -23.07 -11.54 19.08
N GLY A 457 -23.96 -12.06 19.94
CA GLY A 457 -25.39 -11.71 19.92
C GLY A 457 -25.69 -10.30 20.43
N SER A 458 -24.84 -9.75 21.29
CA SER A 458 -24.98 -8.40 21.86
C SER A 458 -24.17 -7.34 21.11
N TYR A 459 -23.34 -7.75 20.14
CA TYR A 459 -22.50 -6.82 19.40
C TYR A 459 -23.35 -5.85 18.56
N ARG A 460 -22.99 -4.59 18.60
CA ARG A 460 -23.56 -3.53 17.76
C ARG A 460 -22.42 -2.75 17.16
N ILE A 461 -22.54 -2.46 15.86
CA ILE A 461 -21.54 -1.64 15.15
C ILE A 461 -21.56 -0.23 15.76
N PRO A 462 -20.41 0.36 16.04
CA PRO A 462 -20.32 1.72 16.57
C PRO A 462 -20.54 2.75 15.45
N SER A 463 -21.77 2.81 14.88
CA SER A 463 -22.12 3.61 13.70
C SER A 463 -21.83 5.09 13.90
N GLU A 464 -22.05 5.64 15.10
CA GLU A 464 -21.71 7.04 15.43
C GLU A 464 -20.18 7.27 15.37
N THR A 465 -19.40 6.33 15.86
CA THR A 465 -17.92 6.40 15.77
C THR A 465 -17.45 6.34 14.34
N ILE A 466 -18.01 5.44 13.52
CA ILE A 466 -17.68 5.34 12.09
C ILE A 466 -18.06 6.64 11.36
N ALA A 467 -19.24 7.19 11.59
CA ALA A 467 -19.66 8.44 10.97
C ALA A 467 -18.72 9.60 11.34
N ARG A 468 -18.36 9.70 12.61
CA ARG A 468 -17.40 10.68 13.12
C ARG A 468 -16.01 10.54 12.48
N LEU A 469 -15.47 9.32 12.43
CA LEU A 469 -14.17 9.05 11.80
C LEU A 469 -14.18 9.33 10.29
N THR A 470 -15.30 9.06 9.63
CA THR A 470 -15.48 9.38 8.21
C THR A 470 -15.45 10.89 7.97
N GLU A 471 -16.09 11.68 8.84
CA GLU A 471 -16.09 13.15 8.72
C GLU A 471 -14.69 13.73 8.98
N ILE A 472 -13.95 13.18 9.92
CA ILE A 472 -12.54 13.58 10.14
C ILE A 472 -11.69 13.38 8.88
N ARG A 473 -11.81 12.22 8.23
CA ARG A 473 -11.07 11.96 6.99
C ARG A 473 -11.46 12.92 5.86
N ARG A 474 -12.73 13.33 5.81
CA ARG A 474 -13.17 14.35 4.86
C ARG A 474 -12.56 15.71 5.19
N GLU A 475 -12.47 16.06 6.47
CA GLU A 475 -11.81 17.29 6.92
C GLU A 475 -10.31 17.30 6.61
N GLU A 476 -9.61 16.19 6.87
CA GLU A 476 -8.20 16.02 6.51
C GLU A 476 -7.98 16.20 4.99
N MET A 477 -8.87 15.64 4.17
CA MET A 477 -8.80 15.79 2.73
C MET A 477 -9.07 17.24 2.30
N ARG A 478 -10.02 17.95 2.92
CA ARG A 478 -10.27 19.38 2.69
C ARG A 478 -9.06 20.24 3.05
N THR A 479 -8.49 20.02 4.22
CA THR A 479 -7.26 20.71 4.67
C THR A 479 -6.09 20.46 3.72
N MET A 480 -5.98 19.24 3.19
CA MET A 480 -4.94 18.93 2.19
C MET A 480 -5.19 19.61 0.84
N ASP A 481 -6.45 19.78 0.43
CA ASP A 481 -6.82 20.55 -0.75
C ASP A 481 -6.53 22.06 -0.58
N GLU A 482 -6.82 22.61 0.59
CA GLU A 482 -6.48 23.98 0.95
C GLU A 482 -4.95 24.19 0.92
N TYR A 483 -4.18 23.24 1.48
CA TYR A 483 -2.72 23.25 1.37
C TYR A 483 -2.23 23.27 -0.07
N ALA A 484 -2.84 22.46 -0.94
CA ALA A 484 -2.45 22.39 -2.34
C ALA A 484 -2.70 23.73 -3.10
N ARG A 485 -3.62 24.56 -2.62
CA ARG A 485 -4.04 25.83 -3.26
C ARG A 485 -3.58 27.09 -2.54
N THR A 486 -2.97 26.97 -1.36
CA THR A 486 -2.61 28.14 -0.56
C THR A 486 -1.61 29.06 -1.27
N ALA A 487 -1.83 30.35 -1.19
CA ALA A 487 -0.89 31.39 -1.60
C ALA A 487 0.05 31.82 -0.47
N GLY A 488 -0.23 31.41 0.78
CA GLY A 488 0.59 31.66 1.97
C GLY A 488 1.84 30.80 2.04
N CYS A 489 2.60 30.93 3.11
CA CYS A 489 3.79 30.11 3.35
C CYS A 489 3.42 28.62 3.45
N LEU A 490 4.01 27.76 2.61
CA LEU A 490 3.70 26.32 2.60
C LEU A 490 4.12 25.63 3.91
N MET A 491 5.29 25.96 4.44
CA MET A 491 5.74 25.41 5.74
C MET A 491 4.91 25.95 6.90
N GLY A 492 4.58 27.24 6.89
CA GLY A 492 3.70 27.85 7.90
C GLY A 492 2.33 27.20 7.93
N PHE A 493 1.73 26.90 6.76
CA PHE A 493 0.48 26.16 6.68
C PHE A 493 0.59 24.78 7.34
N LEU A 494 1.66 24.01 7.02
CA LEU A 494 1.88 22.70 7.63
C LEU A 494 2.04 22.78 9.16
N CYS A 495 2.83 23.74 9.63
CA CYS A 495 3.02 23.97 11.06
C CYS A 495 1.70 24.31 11.76
N SER A 496 0.89 25.20 11.18
CA SER A 496 -0.43 25.55 11.71
C SER A 496 -1.39 24.36 11.73
N ALA A 497 -1.52 23.63 10.63
CA ALA A 497 -2.40 22.45 10.51
C ALA A 497 -1.99 21.29 11.46
N LEU A 498 -0.70 21.21 11.80
CA LEU A 498 -0.15 20.23 12.76
C LEU A 498 -0.02 20.83 14.18
N GLU A 499 -0.55 22.01 14.41
CA GLU A 499 -0.54 22.70 15.70
C GLU A 499 0.87 22.81 16.31
N SER A 500 1.89 23.07 15.45
CA SER A 500 3.27 23.28 15.89
C SER A 500 3.37 24.55 16.74
N PRO A 501 4.25 24.57 17.75
CA PRO A 501 4.50 25.77 18.55
C PRO A 501 5.22 26.90 17.79
N ALA A 502 5.67 26.67 16.56
CA ALA A 502 6.35 27.68 15.76
C ALA A 502 5.39 28.81 15.35
N GLU A 503 5.77 30.04 15.62
CA GLU A 503 4.98 31.25 15.34
C GLU A 503 5.35 31.95 14.02
N ASP A 504 6.29 31.42 13.24
CA ASP A 504 6.77 32.06 12.01
C ASP A 504 5.74 32.00 10.89
N GLU A 505 5.16 33.14 10.52
CA GLU A 505 4.26 33.29 9.36
C GLU A 505 4.94 32.99 8.02
N SER A 506 6.28 33.03 7.95
CA SER A 506 7.07 32.83 6.74
C SER A 506 8.33 32.02 6.98
N CYS A 507 8.47 30.88 6.29
CA CYS A 507 9.67 30.05 6.39
C CYS A 507 10.88 30.58 5.60
N GLY A 508 10.71 31.60 4.75
CA GLY A 508 11.74 32.18 3.89
C GLY A 508 12.33 31.22 2.84
N ARG A 509 11.76 30.04 2.60
CA ARG A 509 12.35 28.99 1.75
C ARG A 509 11.41 28.29 0.79
N CYS A 510 10.10 28.23 1.03
CA CYS A 510 9.18 27.57 0.12
C CYS A 510 8.93 28.39 -1.16
N ARG A 511 8.28 27.79 -2.14
CA ARG A 511 7.94 28.43 -3.43
C ARG A 511 7.26 29.79 -3.24
N ASN A 512 6.36 29.90 -2.30
CA ASN A 512 5.59 31.13 -2.06
C ASN A 512 6.43 32.22 -1.35
N CYS A 513 7.43 31.84 -0.55
CA CYS A 513 8.37 32.77 0.07
C CYS A 513 9.57 33.13 -0.86
N ARG A 514 10.02 32.20 -1.70
CA ARG A 514 11.18 32.30 -2.58
C ARG A 514 10.88 31.77 -3.97
N PRO A 515 10.10 32.52 -4.76
CA PRO A 515 9.73 32.13 -6.12
C PRO A 515 10.91 32.00 -7.08
N ASP A 516 12.01 32.65 -6.79
CA ASP A 516 13.26 32.58 -7.57
C ASP A 516 13.95 31.21 -7.54
N LEU A 517 13.67 30.38 -6.53
CA LEU A 517 14.22 29.03 -6.38
C LEU A 517 13.28 27.94 -6.93
N ALA A 518 12.13 28.31 -7.48
CA ALA A 518 11.09 27.38 -7.91
C ALA A 518 11.53 26.54 -9.11
N LEU A 519 11.11 25.27 -9.08
CA LEU A 519 11.14 24.41 -10.25
C LEU A 519 10.07 24.89 -11.26
N PRO A 520 10.28 24.68 -12.58
CA PRO A 520 9.30 25.06 -13.59
C PRO A 520 7.93 24.42 -13.34
N GLU A 521 6.87 25.17 -13.57
CA GLU A 521 5.48 24.71 -13.44
C GLU A 521 4.87 24.33 -14.81
N THR A 522 5.65 24.47 -15.88
CA THR A 522 5.24 24.16 -17.26
C THR A 522 6.09 23.03 -17.83
N VAL A 523 5.57 22.36 -18.84
CA VAL A 523 6.19 21.22 -19.51
C VAL A 523 6.33 21.51 -21.00
N GLU A 524 7.44 21.09 -21.61
CA GLU A 524 7.64 21.18 -23.06
C GLU A 524 6.57 20.36 -23.81
N SER A 525 5.97 20.98 -24.87
CA SER A 525 4.92 20.34 -25.67
C SER A 525 5.33 19.00 -26.28
N ALA A 526 6.60 18.87 -26.70
CA ALA A 526 7.12 17.62 -27.26
C ALA A 526 7.14 16.48 -26.21
N ARG A 527 7.49 16.79 -24.95
CA ARG A 527 7.48 15.80 -23.86
C ARG A 527 6.07 15.44 -23.42
N LEU A 528 5.17 16.43 -23.42
CA LEU A 528 3.75 16.19 -23.17
C LEU A 528 3.17 15.21 -24.20
N GLN A 529 3.47 15.42 -25.50
CA GLN A 529 3.04 14.53 -26.57
C GLN A 529 3.65 13.12 -26.41
N ALA A 530 4.94 13.01 -26.11
CA ALA A 530 5.61 11.74 -25.90
C ALA A 530 5.01 10.96 -24.69
N ALA A 531 4.65 11.65 -23.60
CA ALA A 531 3.97 11.03 -22.46
C ALA A 531 2.56 10.55 -22.84
N ALA A 532 1.80 11.35 -23.58
CA ALA A 532 0.49 10.96 -24.09
C ALA A 532 0.59 9.73 -25.02
N ASP A 533 1.56 9.69 -25.91
CA ASP A 533 1.79 8.55 -26.81
C ASP A 533 2.22 7.28 -26.04
N SER A 534 3.03 7.42 -24.98
CA SER A 534 3.40 6.32 -24.11
C SER A 534 2.19 5.72 -23.38
N LEU A 535 1.33 6.58 -22.81
CA LEU A 535 0.09 6.14 -22.16
C LEU A 535 -0.88 5.49 -23.14
N ARG A 536 -0.91 5.94 -24.40
CA ARG A 536 -1.71 5.31 -25.46
C ARG A 536 -1.19 3.92 -25.87
N LYS A 537 0.12 3.69 -25.78
CA LYS A 537 0.75 2.41 -26.14
C LYS A 537 0.76 1.39 -24.99
N SER A 538 0.47 1.81 -23.77
CA SER A 538 0.45 0.92 -22.60
C SER A 538 -0.83 0.07 -22.60
N SER A 539 -0.79 -1.06 -23.32
CA SER A 539 -1.81 -2.11 -23.19
C SER A 539 -1.69 -2.84 -21.85
N VAL A 540 -2.81 -3.36 -21.36
CA VAL A 540 -2.85 -4.13 -20.11
C VAL A 540 -2.90 -5.62 -20.44
N PRO A 541 -1.95 -6.46 -19.96
CA PRO A 541 -1.96 -7.89 -20.27
C PRO A 541 -3.14 -8.60 -19.60
N ILE A 542 -3.81 -9.46 -20.34
CA ILE A 542 -4.86 -10.36 -19.85
C ILE A 542 -4.25 -11.75 -19.68
N LEU A 543 -3.80 -12.05 -18.46
CA LEU A 543 -3.16 -13.33 -18.17
C LEU A 543 -4.18 -14.45 -17.97
N PRO A 544 -3.90 -15.69 -18.45
CA PRO A 544 -4.78 -16.83 -18.26
C PRO A 544 -4.91 -17.21 -16.79
N ARG A 545 -6.13 -17.55 -16.35
CA ARG A 545 -6.36 -18.17 -15.05
C ARG A 545 -5.82 -19.60 -15.05
N LYS A 546 -5.17 -19.99 -13.95
CA LYS A 546 -4.59 -21.33 -13.79
C LYS A 546 -5.46 -22.27 -12.95
N GLN A 547 -6.42 -21.71 -12.19
CA GLN A 547 -7.25 -22.48 -11.26
C GLN A 547 -8.72 -22.06 -11.34
N TRP A 548 -9.61 -23.03 -11.18
CA TRP A 548 -11.04 -22.85 -10.94
C TRP A 548 -11.28 -22.35 -9.51
N ALA A 549 -12.21 -21.43 -9.32
CA ALA A 549 -12.63 -20.98 -7.98
C ALA A 549 -13.55 -22.03 -7.31
N ASP A 550 -14.42 -22.66 -8.10
CA ASP A 550 -15.20 -23.84 -7.72
C ASP A 550 -14.87 -25.02 -8.67
N PRO A 551 -13.93 -25.89 -8.25
CA PRO A 551 -13.53 -27.05 -9.06
C PRO A 551 -14.64 -28.08 -9.25
N ALA A 552 -15.53 -28.25 -8.27
CA ALA A 552 -16.61 -29.22 -8.35
C ALA A 552 -17.62 -28.85 -9.46
N ARG A 553 -18.01 -27.59 -9.51
CA ARG A 553 -18.92 -27.08 -10.54
C ARG A 553 -18.28 -27.08 -11.92
N ALA A 554 -17.00 -26.70 -12.01
CA ALA A 554 -16.25 -26.78 -13.26
C ALA A 554 -16.13 -28.26 -13.77
N ALA A 555 -15.94 -29.21 -12.84
CA ALA A 555 -15.87 -30.62 -13.17
C ALA A 555 -17.18 -31.14 -13.83
N VAL A 556 -18.31 -30.74 -13.30
CA VAL A 556 -19.63 -31.08 -13.88
C VAL A 556 -19.78 -30.45 -15.27
N ARG A 557 -19.50 -29.14 -15.37
CA ARG A 557 -19.72 -28.38 -16.63
C ARG A 557 -18.82 -28.83 -17.78
N PHE A 558 -17.53 -29.05 -17.49
CA PHE A 558 -16.52 -29.36 -18.50
C PHE A 558 -16.09 -30.84 -18.50
N ARG A 559 -16.74 -31.70 -17.72
CA ARG A 559 -16.44 -33.15 -17.60
C ARG A 559 -14.99 -33.41 -17.17
N LEU A 560 -14.55 -32.69 -16.15
CA LEU A 560 -13.19 -32.76 -15.59
C LEU A 560 -13.13 -33.67 -14.35
N ASN A 561 -11.93 -33.93 -13.89
CA ASN A 561 -11.65 -34.80 -12.74
C ASN A 561 -11.75 -34.12 -11.35
N GLY A 562 -12.35 -32.93 -11.26
CA GLY A 562 -12.54 -32.18 -10.00
C GLY A 562 -11.29 -31.52 -9.43
N LYS A 563 -10.17 -31.51 -10.15
CA LYS A 563 -8.97 -30.77 -9.74
C LYS A 563 -9.18 -29.26 -9.90
N ALA A 564 -8.57 -28.50 -9.00
CA ALA A 564 -8.63 -27.04 -9.06
C ALA A 564 -7.92 -26.46 -10.29
N THR A 565 -6.90 -27.13 -10.79
CA THR A 565 -6.11 -26.66 -11.96
C THR A 565 -6.95 -26.71 -13.23
N ILE A 566 -7.01 -25.60 -13.97
CA ILE A 566 -7.60 -25.54 -15.31
C ILE A 566 -6.66 -26.29 -16.27
N PRO A 567 -7.15 -27.31 -17.02
CA PRO A 567 -6.34 -27.99 -18.02
C PRO A 567 -5.80 -27.03 -19.09
N VAL A 568 -4.58 -27.25 -19.57
CA VAL A 568 -3.91 -26.37 -20.54
C VAL A 568 -4.73 -26.25 -21.83
N GLU A 569 -5.37 -27.35 -22.25
CA GLU A 569 -6.26 -27.44 -23.42
C GLU A 569 -7.55 -26.60 -23.31
N LEU A 570 -7.90 -26.13 -22.11
CA LEU A 570 -9.05 -25.26 -21.87
C LEU A 570 -8.66 -23.82 -21.50
N ARG A 571 -7.37 -23.54 -21.43
CA ARG A 571 -6.91 -22.18 -21.10
C ARG A 571 -6.91 -21.28 -22.33
N MET A 572 -7.13 -19.98 -22.10
CA MET A 572 -6.82 -18.93 -23.06
C MET A 572 -5.32 -18.71 -23.13
N GLU A 573 -4.84 -18.21 -24.25
CA GLU A 573 -3.52 -17.64 -24.39
C GLU A 573 -3.43 -16.29 -23.63
N GLU A 574 -2.25 -15.73 -23.48
CA GLU A 574 -2.08 -14.37 -23.00
C GLU A 574 -2.69 -13.41 -24.04
N GLY A 575 -3.52 -12.49 -23.57
CA GLY A 575 -4.16 -11.48 -24.39
C GLY A 575 -3.94 -10.08 -23.84
N VAL A 576 -4.70 -9.12 -24.34
CA VAL A 576 -4.49 -7.70 -23.98
C VAL A 576 -5.79 -6.92 -23.87
N ALA A 577 -5.80 -5.92 -23.00
CA ALA A 577 -6.77 -4.84 -22.99
C ALA A 577 -6.11 -3.56 -23.52
N LEU A 578 -6.83 -2.82 -24.37
CA LEU A 578 -6.32 -1.60 -25.00
C LEU A 578 -5.98 -0.51 -23.98
N SER A 579 -6.73 -0.46 -22.87
CA SER A 579 -6.60 0.59 -21.88
C SER A 579 -7.05 0.11 -20.51
N SER A 580 -6.92 0.98 -19.51
CA SER A 580 -7.68 0.86 -18.28
C SER A 580 -8.92 1.71 -18.34
N TYR A 581 -9.98 1.22 -17.75
CA TYR A 581 -11.28 1.86 -17.77
C TYR A 581 -11.24 3.27 -17.16
N GLY A 582 -11.86 4.22 -17.84
CA GLY A 582 -12.00 5.60 -17.35
C GLY A 582 -10.74 6.45 -17.31
N THR A 583 -9.56 5.89 -17.60
CA THR A 583 -8.28 6.60 -17.58
C THR A 583 -7.68 6.76 -18.97
N GLY A 584 -6.83 7.77 -19.16
CA GLY A 584 -6.22 8.06 -20.46
C GLY A 584 -7.26 8.42 -21.53
N GLU A 585 -6.84 8.54 -22.76
CA GLU A 585 -7.73 8.83 -23.90
C GLU A 585 -8.64 7.65 -24.22
N TRP A 586 -8.06 6.45 -24.34
CA TRP A 586 -8.81 5.26 -24.75
C TRP A 586 -9.84 4.85 -23.69
N GLY A 587 -9.49 4.83 -22.40
CA GLY A 587 -10.43 4.49 -21.34
C GLY A 587 -11.60 5.47 -21.24
N ARG A 588 -11.37 6.76 -21.51
CA ARG A 588 -12.45 7.76 -21.60
C ARG A 588 -13.35 7.54 -22.83
N LEU A 589 -12.78 7.17 -23.98
CA LEU A 589 -13.56 6.85 -25.18
C LEU A 589 -14.42 5.59 -24.99
N VAL A 590 -13.89 4.56 -24.35
CA VAL A 590 -14.65 3.33 -23.99
C VAL A 590 -15.82 3.69 -23.09
N ARG A 591 -15.58 4.47 -22.03
CA ARG A 591 -16.64 4.93 -21.12
C ARG A 591 -17.71 5.73 -21.86
N LYS A 592 -17.29 6.69 -22.71
CA LYS A 592 -18.20 7.50 -23.52
C LYS A 592 -19.06 6.65 -24.44
N GLY A 593 -18.47 5.73 -25.18
CA GLY A 593 -19.18 4.84 -26.10
C GLY A 593 -20.20 3.94 -25.41
N LYS A 594 -19.84 3.40 -24.23
CA LYS A 594 -20.69 2.48 -23.48
C LYS A 594 -21.83 3.15 -22.72
N TYR A 595 -21.59 4.30 -22.09
CA TYR A 595 -22.53 4.90 -21.14
C TYR A 595 -23.09 6.27 -21.53
N GLU A 596 -22.38 7.05 -22.35
CA GLU A 596 -22.72 8.45 -22.63
C GLU A 596 -23.28 8.63 -24.05
N THR A 597 -22.91 7.74 -25.02
CA THR A 597 -23.42 7.76 -26.38
C THR A 597 -24.82 7.09 -26.47
N ARG A 598 -25.72 7.64 -27.29
CA ARG A 598 -27.07 7.08 -27.51
C ARG A 598 -27.42 7.03 -29.00
N PRO A 599 -27.65 5.84 -29.60
CA PRO A 599 -27.47 4.52 -29.00
C PRO A 599 -26.01 4.26 -28.65
N PRO A 600 -25.68 3.32 -27.70
CA PRO A 600 -24.30 2.99 -27.38
C PRO A 600 -23.51 2.59 -28.61
N HIS A 601 -22.32 3.19 -28.77
CA HIS A 601 -21.45 2.93 -29.94
C HIS A 601 -19.99 3.26 -29.60
N PHE A 602 -19.08 2.38 -29.98
CA PHE A 602 -17.65 2.59 -29.81
C PHE A 602 -17.06 3.32 -31.03
N ASP A 603 -16.30 4.38 -30.76
CA ASP A 603 -15.64 5.21 -31.78
C ASP A 603 -14.70 4.39 -32.66
N ASP A 604 -14.62 4.70 -33.97
CA ASP A 604 -13.72 4.02 -34.92
C ASP A 604 -12.24 4.16 -34.54
N LYS A 605 -11.87 5.19 -33.79
CA LYS A 605 -10.51 5.31 -33.23
C LYS A 605 -10.13 4.13 -32.32
N LEU A 606 -11.09 3.55 -31.62
CA LEU A 606 -10.87 2.34 -30.80
C LEU A 606 -10.66 1.12 -31.69
N VAL A 607 -11.36 1.02 -32.82
CA VAL A 607 -11.15 -0.04 -33.82
C VAL A 607 -9.73 0.01 -34.38
N GLU A 608 -9.30 1.20 -34.81
CA GLU A 608 -7.94 1.42 -35.33
C GLU A 608 -6.86 1.15 -34.31
N ALA A 609 -7.08 1.56 -33.05
CA ALA A 609 -6.15 1.32 -31.95
C ALA A 609 -6.04 -0.17 -31.62
N CYS A 610 -7.16 -0.91 -31.55
CA CYS A 610 -7.16 -2.36 -31.33
C CYS A 610 -6.54 -3.11 -32.51
N ALA A 611 -6.83 -2.73 -33.75
CA ALA A 611 -6.23 -3.36 -34.92
C ALA A 611 -4.71 -3.21 -34.95
N ARG A 612 -4.20 -2.02 -34.62
CA ARG A 612 -2.76 -1.78 -34.48
C ARG A 612 -2.16 -2.62 -33.36
N MET A 613 -2.80 -2.61 -32.20
CA MET A 613 -2.34 -3.39 -31.03
C MET A 613 -2.25 -4.88 -31.35
N VAL A 614 -3.26 -5.46 -32.03
CA VAL A 614 -3.24 -6.86 -32.47
C VAL A 614 -2.10 -7.14 -33.44
N SER A 615 -1.83 -6.21 -34.37
CA SER A 615 -0.73 -6.34 -35.33
C SER A 615 0.67 -6.25 -34.69
N GLU A 616 0.77 -5.58 -33.54
CA GLU A 616 2.02 -5.44 -32.78
C GLU A 616 2.21 -6.58 -31.75
N LEU A 617 1.18 -7.40 -31.50
CA LEU A 617 1.29 -8.57 -30.65
C LEU A 617 2.16 -9.63 -31.29
N ASN A 618 3.24 -10.01 -30.63
CA ASN A 618 4.14 -11.07 -31.08
C ASN A 618 3.53 -12.44 -30.71
N LEU A 619 2.42 -12.81 -31.35
CA LEU A 619 1.72 -14.05 -31.10
C LEU A 619 2.49 -15.22 -31.72
N GLU A 620 2.73 -16.28 -30.93
CA GLU A 620 3.35 -17.52 -31.45
C GLU A 620 2.47 -18.20 -32.52
N LYS A 621 1.14 -18.00 -32.44
CA LYS A 621 0.13 -18.56 -33.35
C LYS A 621 -0.76 -17.44 -33.89
N VAL A 622 -0.99 -17.43 -35.18
CA VAL A 622 -1.81 -16.41 -35.88
C VAL A 622 -3.29 -16.77 -35.81
N PRO A 623 -4.16 -15.92 -35.22
CA PRO A 623 -5.60 -16.15 -35.23
C PRO A 623 -6.17 -16.12 -36.66
N GLN A 624 -7.12 -17.01 -36.94
CA GLN A 624 -7.77 -17.14 -38.24
C GLN A 624 -9.18 -16.54 -38.28
N TRP A 625 -9.77 -16.29 -37.13
CA TRP A 625 -11.12 -15.73 -37.02
C TRP A 625 -11.28 -14.94 -35.71
N ILE A 626 -12.38 -14.18 -35.60
CA ILE A 626 -12.68 -13.33 -34.46
C ILE A 626 -14.11 -13.60 -33.98
N VAL A 627 -14.35 -13.49 -32.67
CA VAL A 627 -15.63 -13.76 -32.04
C VAL A 627 -15.94 -12.77 -30.92
N PRO A 628 -17.14 -12.15 -30.88
CA PRO A 628 -17.56 -11.32 -29.76
C PRO A 628 -18.00 -12.19 -28.58
N VAL A 629 -17.75 -11.71 -27.36
CA VAL A 629 -18.43 -12.22 -26.16
C VAL A 629 -19.90 -11.78 -26.23
N PRO A 630 -20.86 -12.71 -26.22
CA PRO A 630 -22.27 -12.36 -26.36
C PRO A 630 -22.83 -11.75 -25.08
N SER A 631 -23.64 -10.69 -25.21
CA SER A 631 -24.33 -10.01 -24.12
C SER A 631 -25.82 -9.87 -24.42
N ARG A 632 -26.69 -10.29 -23.52
CA ARG A 632 -28.14 -10.13 -23.74
C ARG A 632 -28.60 -8.66 -23.65
N ARG A 633 -27.89 -7.83 -22.91
CA ARG A 633 -28.23 -6.41 -22.70
C ARG A 633 -27.68 -5.48 -23.78
N ASN A 634 -26.47 -5.75 -24.27
CA ASN A 634 -25.74 -4.91 -25.22
C ASN A 634 -25.12 -5.74 -26.35
N ASN A 635 -25.84 -6.77 -26.87
CA ASN A 635 -25.30 -7.66 -27.89
C ASN A 635 -24.86 -6.93 -29.17
N ALA A 636 -25.58 -5.85 -29.51
CA ALA A 636 -25.24 -5.03 -30.68
C ALA A 636 -23.93 -4.24 -30.50
N LEU A 637 -23.57 -3.82 -29.27
CA LEU A 637 -22.43 -2.94 -29.04
C LEU A 637 -21.08 -3.64 -29.25
N VAL A 638 -20.90 -4.81 -28.61
CA VAL A 638 -19.66 -5.60 -28.74
C VAL A 638 -19.62 -6.29 -30.12
N GLY A 639 -20.78 -6.78 -30.62
CA GLY A 639 -20.90 -7.37 -31.94
C GLY A 639 -20.51 -6.38 -33.04
N ASP A 640 -21.12 -5.20 -33.10
CA ASP A 640 -20.79 -4.15 -34.07
C ASP A 640 -19.32 -3.77 -34.03
N PHE A 641 -18.76 -3.58 -32.82
CA PHE A 641 -17.33 -3.29 -32.67
C PHE A 641 -16.47 -4.43 -33.25
N THR A 642 -16.83 -5.69 -32.92
CA THR A 642 -16.09 -6.87 -33.39
C THR A 642 -16.16 -7.03 -34.90
N ASP A 643 -17.30 -6.77 -35.52
CA ASP A 643 -17.47 -6.81 -36.97
C ASP A 643 -16.60 -5.77 -37.69
N ARG A 644 -16.57 -4.53 -37.17
CA ARG A 644 -15.68 -3.47 -37.70
C ARG A 644 -14.20 -3.82 -37.51
N LEU A 645 -13.83 -4.39 -36.36
CA LEU A 645 -12.47 -4.84 -36.11
C LEU A 645 -12.07 -6.01 -37.01
N ALA A 646 -12.96 -6.98 -37.19
CA ALA A 646 -12.77 -8.11 -38.11
C ALA A 646 -12.48 -7.64 -39.55
N ASN A 647 -13.31 -6.71 -40.06
CA ASN A 647 -13.11 -6.10 -41.37
C ASN A 647 -11.75 -5.40 -41.47
N ARG A 648 -11.34 -4.69 -40.41
CA ARG A 648 -10.06 -3.96 -40.38
C ARG A 648 -8.85 -4.88 -40.34
N LEU A 649 -8.98 -6.06 -39.70
CA LEU A 649 -7.93 -7.09 -39.59
C LEU A 649 -7.95 -8.06 -40.80
N GLY A 650 -8.99 -8.06 -41.61
CA GLY A 650 -9.17 -9.02 -42.71
C GLY A 650 -9.50 -10.45 -42.23
N LEU A 651 -10.10 -10.58 -41.05
CA LEU A 651 -10.49 -11.85 -40.44
C LEU A 651 -12.01 -12.09 -40.55
N PRO A 652 -12.48 -13.31 -40.73
CA PRO A 652 -13.92 -13.63 -40.65
C PRO A 652 -14.42 -13.46 -39.22
N CYS A 653 -15.56 -12.78 -39.03
CA CYS A 653 -16.26 -12.70 -37.77
C CYS A 653 -17.25 -13.81 -37.61
N TRP A 654 -17.18 -14.57 -36.51
CA TRP A 654 -18.08 -15.71 -36.24
C TRP A 654 -18.94 -15.45 -35.01
N HIS A 655 -20.26 -15.57 -35.14
CA HIS A 655 -21.23 -15.23 -34.08
C HIS A 655 -21.88 -16.46 -33.42
N GLY A 656 -21.26 -17.65 -33.55
CA GLY A 656 -21.82 -18.89 -33.02
C GLY A 656 -21.66 -19.11 -31.51
N LEU A 657 -20.92 -18.25 -30.78
CA LEU A 657 -20.93 -18.24 -29.33
C LEU A 657 -22.18 -17.48 -28.86
N VAL A 658 -23.03 -18.09 -28.07
CA VAL A 658 -24.29 -17.48 -27.61
C VAL A 658 -24.43 -17.57 -26.09
N LYS A 659 -25.08 -16.58 -25.50
CA LYS A 659 -25.41 -16.56 -24.08
C LYS A 659 -26.82 -17.04 -23.86
N THR A 660 -27.00 -18.18 -23.18
CA THR A 660 -28.29 -18.86 -23.00
C THR A 660 -29.01 -18.46 -21.72
N THR A 661 -28.29 -18.08 -20.68
CA THR A 661 -28.85 -17.74 -19.39
C THR A 661 -28.84 -16.21 -19.15
N ASP A 662 -29.92 -15.69 -18.55
CA ASP A 662 -29.95 -14.31 -18.10
C ASP A 662 -29.35 -14.25 -16.70
N THR A 663 -28.08 -13.86 -16.62
CA THR A 663 -27.35 -13.75 -15.37
C THR A 663 -27.23 -12.27 -14.96
N PRO A 664 -27.12 -11.96 -13.66
CA PRO A 664 -26.77 -10.62 -13.19
C PRO A 664 -25.51 -10.07 -13.90
N PRO A 665 -25.32 -8.75 -13.96
CA PRO A 665 -24.10 -8.18 -14.48
C PRO A 665 -22.87 -8.72 -13.75
N GLN A 666 -21.84 -9.10 -14.49
CA GLN A 666 -20.59 -9.67 -13.91
C GLN A 666 -19.93 -8.72 -12.89
N LYS A 667 -20.07 -7.42 -13.09
CA LYS A 667 -19.58 -6.38 -12.15
C LYS A 667 -20.22 -6.42 -10.76
N ASP A 668 -21.42 -7.04 -10.64
CA ASP A 668 -22.14 -7.15 -9.37
C ASP A 668 -21.67 -8.38 -8.57
N MET A 669 -20.79 -9.20 -9.15
CA MET A 669 -20.17 -10.36 -8.51
C MET A 669 -18.81 -9.93 -7.93
N GLU A 670 -18.70 -9.89 -6.60
CA GLU A 670 -17.54 -9.29 -5.93
C GLU A 670 -16.37 -10.26 -5.72
N ASN A 671 -16.60 -11.59 -5.71
CA ASN A 671 -15.52 -12.55 -5.51
C ASN A 671 -15.47 -13.63 -6.61
N SER A 672 -14.33 -14.32 -6.65
CA SER A 672 -14.05 -15.31 -7.71
C SER A 672 -15.01 -16.47 -7.77
N ALA A 673 -15.58 -16.93 -6.64
CA ALA A 673 -16.53 -18.04 -6.63
C ALA A 673 -17.86 -17.61 -7.28
N PHE A 674 -18.42 -16.49 -6.86
CA PHE A 674 -19.63 -15.92 -7.45
C PHE A 674 -19.43 -15.47 -8.90
N GLN A 675 -18.26 -14.92 -9.24
CA GLN A 675 -17.94 -14.54 -10.61
C GLN A 675 -17.84 -15.73 -11.56
N GLN A 676 -17.25 -16.85 -11.11
CA GLN A 676 -17.26 -18.10 -11.88
C GLN A 676 -18.68 -18.63 -12.00
N ASP A 677 -19.40 -18.71 -10.89
CA ASP A 677 -20.74 -19.26 -10.82
C ASP A 677 -21.71 -18.55 -11.75
N ASN A 678 -21.61 -17.23 -11.82
CA ASN A 678 -22.43 -16.37 -12.66
C ASN A 678 -22.27 -16.64 -14.17
N VAL A 679 -21.13 -17.17 -14.61
CA VAL A 679 -20.83 -17.38 -16.03
C VAL A 679 -20.59 -18.83 -16.44
N ILE A 680 -20.43 -19.77 -15.50
CA ILE A 680 -20.01 -21.15 -15.78
C ILE A 680 -20.94 -21.86 -16.76
N ASP A 681 -22.25 -21.61 -16.67
CA ASP A 681 -23.29 -22.19 -17.53
C ASP A 681 -23.86 -21.18 -18.54
N ALA A 682 -23.26 -19.98 -18.65
CA ALA A 682 -23.83 -18.87 -19.41
C ALA A 682 -23.65 -19.03 -20.94
N PHE A 683 -22.63 -19.74 -21.39
CA PHE A 683 -22.25 -19.79 -22.81
C PHE A 683 -22.41 -21.16 -23.40
N VAL A 684 -22.88 -21.20 -24.66
CA VAL A 684 -22.91 -22.39 -25.51
C VAL A 684 -22.50 -22.00 -26.93
N VAL A 685 -22.08 -23.01 -27.69
CA VAL A 685 -21.84 -22.92 -29.14
C VAL A 685 -23.05 -23.47 -29.86
N ASN A 686 -23.64 -22.69 -30.77
CA ASN A 686 -24.84 -23.09 -31.53
C ASN A 686 -24.50 -23.71 -32.90
N GLU A 687 -23.26 -23.52 -33.40
CA GLU A 687 -22.72 -24.07 -34.62
C GLU A 687 -21.22 -24.31 -34.48
N ASN A 688 -20.65 -25.23 -35.24
CA ASN A 688 -19.22 -25.52 -35.15
C ASN A 688 -18.37 -24.26 -35.47
N PRO A 689 -17.36 -23.92 -34.63
CA PRO A 689 -16.49 -22.80 -34.91
C PRO A 689 -15.63 -23.04 -36.16
N PRO A 690 -15.16 -22.00 -36.84
CA PRO A 690 -14.17 -22.13 -37.90
C PRO A 690 -12.91 -22.86 -37.42
N VAL A 691 -12.20 -23.51 -38.34
CA VAL A 691 -10.91 -24.15 -38.04
C VAL A 691 -9.86 -23.12 -37.63
N GLY A 692 -9.00 -23.50 -36.67
CA GLY A 692 -7.90 -22.69 -36.20
C GLY A 692 -8.20 -21.95 -34.90
N GLY A 693 -7.38 -20.97 -34.58
CA GLY A 693 -7.50 -20.16 -33.38
C GLY A 693 -8.20 -18.83 -33.59
N CYS A 694 -8.69 -18.23 -32.51
CA CYS A 694 -9.48 -17.00 -32.60
C CYS A 694 -9.02 -15.89 -31.62
N ILE A 695 -9.48 -14.69 -31.94
CA ILE A 695 -9.50 -13.54 -30.99
C ILE A 695 -10.91 -13.49 -30.39
N LEU A 696 -11.00 -13.58 -29.05
CA LEU A 696 -12.24 -13.42 -28.31
C LEU A 696 -12.32 -11.98 -27.78
N VAL A 697 -13.33 -11.21 -28.23
CA VAL A 697 -13.45 -9.78 -27.98
C VAL A 697 -14.52 -9.47 -26.95
N ASP A 698 -14.19 -8.65 -25.94
CA ASP A 698 -15.16 -8.07 -25.01
C ASP A 698 -14.90 -6.56 -24.84
N ASP A 699 -15.88 -5.83 -24.33
CA ASP A 699 -15.71 -4.40 -24.07
C ASP A 699 -14.90 -4.13 -22.80
N MET A 700 -15.03 -5.00 -21.80
CA MET A 700 -14.34 -4.82 -20.50
C MET A 700 -13.88 -6.16 -19.92
N VAL A 701 -12.69 -6.16 -19.33
CA VAL A 701 -12.20 -7.25 -18.50
C VAL A 701 -12.06 -6.77 -17.06
N ASP A 702 -12.52 -7.61 -16.12
CA ASP A 702 -12.34 -7.43 -14.69
C ASP A 702 -11.63 -8.68 -14.11
N SER A 703 -12.37 -9.65 -13.67
CA SER A 703 -11.87 -10.87 -13.05
C SER A 703 -11.38 -11.94 -14.03
N ARG A 704 -11.54 -11.74 -15.32
CA ARG A 704 -11.23 -12.68 -16.42
C ARG A 704 -12.09 -13.92 -16.47
N TRP A 705 -13.11 -14.09 -15.59
CA TRP A 705 -13.97 -15.28 -15.60
C TRP A 705 -14.79 -15.41 -16.88
N THR A 706 -15.29 -14.32 -17.44
CA THR A 706 -15.99 -14.33 -18.73
C THR A 706 -15.09 -14.91 -19.82
N PHE A 707 -13.89 -14.40 -19.98
CA PHE A 707 -12.91 -14.92 -20.94
C PHE A 707 -12.54 -16.38 -20.67
N THR A 708 -12.31 -16.75 -19.39
CA THR A 708 -11.92 -18.12 -19.01
C THR A 708 -13.00 -19.14 -19.39
N VAL A 709 -14.26 -18.87 -19.06
CA VAL A 709 -15.38 -19.81 -19.35
C VAL A 709 -15.71 -19.82 -20.81
N ALA A 710 -15.79 -18.66 -21.48
CA ALA A 710 -16.05 -18.60 -22.92
C ALA A 710 -14.95 -19.32 -23.73
N THR A 711 -13.67 -19.13 -23.32
CA THR A 711 -12.55 -19.89 -23.90
C THR A 711 -12.72 -21.39 -23.72
N ALA A 712 -13.03 -21.88 -22.52
CA ALA A 712 -13.20 -23.31 -22.27
C ALA A 712 -14.31 -23.90 -23.13
N VAL A 713 -15.39 -23.16 -23.34
CA VAL A 713 -16.50 -23.58 -24.26
C VAL A 713 -16.03 -23.62 -25.71
N LEU A 714 -15.32 -22.61 -26.21
CA LEU A 714 -14.77 -22.56 -27.57
C LEU A 714 -13.74 -23.67 -27.82
N ARG A 715 -12.85 -23.92 -26.86
CA ARG A 715 -11.84 -24.98 -26.92
C ARG A 715 -12.48 -26.36 -26.96
N GLN A 716 -13.54 -26.64 -26.18
CA GLN A 716 -14.28 -27.88 -26.25
C GLN A 716 -15.03 -28.04 -27.59
N ALA A 717 -15.42 -26.93 -28.22
CA ALA A 717 -16.07 -26.95 -29.54
C ALA A 717 -15.08 -27.09 -30.70
N GLY A 718 -13.77 -27.09 -30.47
CA GLY A 718 -12.76 -27.35 -31.49
C GLY A 718 -11.86 -26.16 -31.87
N ALA A 719 -11.97 -24.98 -31.22
CA ALA A 719 -11.02 -23.89 -31.41
C ALA A 719 -9.61 -24.32 -30.98
N GLU A 720 -8.58 -24.10 -31.81
CA GLU A 720 -7.20 -24.53 -31.52
C GLU A 720 -6.54 -23.75 -30.41
N PHE A 721 -6.81 -22.45 -30.33
CA PHE A 721 -6.40 -21.53 -29.23
C PHE A 721 -7.32 -20.32 -29.27
N VAL A 722 -7.30 -19.55 -28.12
CA VAL A 722 -8.14 -18.37 -27.96
C VAL A 722 -7.30 -17.26 -27.31
N VAL A 723 -7.20 -16.11 -27.99
CA VAL A 723 -6.52 -14.91 -27.52
C VAL A 723 -7.56 -13.90 -27.06
N PRO A 724 -7.65 -13.53 -25.78
CA PRO A 724 -8.61 -12.52 -25.31
C PRO A 724 -8.17 -11.09 -25.68
N LEU A 725 -9.13 -10.27 -26.10
CA LEU A 725 -8.98 -8.87 -26.42
C LEU A 725 -10.08 -8.07 -25.73
N ALA A 726 -9.72 -7.09 -24.92
CA ALA A 726 -10.68 -6.16 -24.30
C ALA A 726 -10.39 -4.71 -24.68
N LEU A 727 -11.42 -3.86 -24.68
CA LEU A 727 -11.25 -2.43 -24.86
C LEU A 727 -10.72 -1.76 -23.58
N ALA A 728 -11.14 -2.24 -22.43
CA ALA A 728 -10.66 -1.71 -21.16
C ALA A 728 -10.56 -2.78 -20.06
N ASP A 729 -9.55 -2.65 -19.22
CA ASP A 729 -9.41 -3.39 -17.97
C ASP A 729 -10.00 -2.55 -16.81
N SER A 730 -10.96 -3.13 -16.10
CA SER A 730 -11.57 -2.56 -14.90
C SER A 730 -11.18 -3.28 -13.62
N SER A 731 -10.25 -4.23 -13.67
CA SER A 731 -9.85 -5.04 -12.51
C SER A 731 -9.26 -4.22 -11.35
N ASN A 732 -8.80 -3.02 -11.64
CA ASN A 732 -8.14 -2.12 -10.68
C ASN A 732 -9.02 -0.92 -10.25
N ASP A 733 -10.30 -0.85 -10.68
CA ASP A 733 -11.21 0.22 -10.25
C ASP A 733 -11.62 0.10 -8.75
N GLY A 734 -10.97 -0.76 -7.99
CA GLY A 734 -11.29 -1.03 -6.60
C GLY A 734 -10.17 -1.61 -5.73
N GLU A 735 -8.90 -1.63 -6.17
CA GLU A 735 -7.75 -2.01 -5.33
C GLU A 735 -6.82 -0.84 -5.01
#